data_c984a5552c7c11c39a38de3ed705a72b
#
_entry.id   c984a5552c7c11c39a38de3ed705a72b
#
_cell.length_a   1.000
_cell.length_b   1.000
_cell.length_c   1.000
_cell.angle_alpha   90.00
_cell.angle_beta   90.00
_cell.angle_gamma   90.00
#
_symmetry.space_group_name_H-M   'P 1'
#
loop_
_entity.id
_entity.type
_entity.pdbx_description
1 polymer ?
#
loop_
_entity_poly.entity_id
_entity_poly.type
_entity_poly.pdbx_seq_one_letter_code
_entity_poly.pdbx_strand_id
1 'polypeptide(L)'
;MRRFLHIFILIALVLSACQSPAEKEARALAGRIIPHYNIEFREVKDTVESYRFWTEGKQLVLEGSSVSAMAVGLNRYLNDYCHTTVSWYADDPIDIPEQQPVVAQAVSGKALVSQRFFLNYCTFGYTMPWWQWKDWERFIDWMALQGVNLPLAITGQEAVWQKVWRQFGLTDDEIKAYFTGPAHLPWHRMCNIDGVDGPLPQGWIDGQVQLQKQILRRERSLGMKPVLPAFAGHVPARLKELYPEADITPVSPWGGFPEENRCWFLSPTDSLYKVIQRDFLQEQNRLFGTDHLYGFDLFNEVDAPSWDPETLAAIGREAYSSVASVDPEAQWLQSGWLFYYDRKHWTPEIIEAYLKAVPQGKVTILDYYTEHTPVWELTDRFHGQPYIFCYLGNFGGNTRLAGPFRKESARITDALERGGATGIGCTLEGFGINRWMYEYVLSRAWDSNVSDDEWLSALDRRHHSPEGFWKSMADCIYLRASASEGVLMCDRPCLEGYHSWRVAHRTPYDPAVLERLYSQLLEYGGDSDIWRTDVAEIGCQVLGNRFPALRDRFVAACRAGRKDEARSIGDEMIHLLEKADALAGTRPELRMDRWLKAAEEWATSPEEKAYYRHSAWHLVTTWGISERLDDYANRLWNGLTRDYYLPRWKLFIDRMLADEPYDDEAFNRDCWEMEQRIVKEAPIVCDSVMTLMTYNVGAFGKYGDSMAGIARIIREEGASLVSFNELDSCNRRHPLFQLAEIAGMLGYEHHFARAIPFADGAYGNGVISRSPILRSYSIPLPQADGAEPRSMAVVETAHCVFASVHLDHVGREAKLQQIGTINNWFSENYSGCSKPVFLCGDFNALPESEAIGLVSQKWELVSGLDFTYSTEHPNKCIDYIFAYKDAAPVRVLSARVITDGTDRLSDHFPVLLKYTMLH
;
A
#
# COMPACT_ATOMS: atom_id res chain seq x y z
N MET A 1 -11.71 54.16 10.24
CA MET A 1 -11.84 52.72 9.95
C MET A 1 -12.06 52.38 8.45
N ARG A 2 -13.08 52.88 7.76
CA ARG A 2 -13.32 52.56 6.33
C ARG A 2 -12.16 52.94 5.38
N ARG A 3 -11.46 54.07 5.56
CA ARG A 3 -10.30 54.47 4.74
C ARG A 3 -9.06 53.57 4.96
N PHE A 4 -8.83 53.10 6.17
CA PHE A 4 -7.77 52.12 6.44
C PHE A 4 -8.03 50.74 5.82
N LEU A 5 -9.30 50.31 5.83
CA LEU A 5 -9.70 49.04 5.21
C LEU A 5 -9.50 49.08 3.68
N HIS A 6 -9.80 50.23 3.03
CA HIS A 6 -9.61 50.38 1.58
C HIS A 6 -8.11 50.45 1.21
N ILE A 7 -7.26 51.06 2.08
CA ILE A 7 -5.81 51.08 1.87
C ILE A 7 -5.23 49.67 2.05
N PHE A 8 -5.67 48.90 3.04
CA PHE A 8 -5.24 47.49 3.23
C PHE A 8 -5.68 46.59 2.07
N ILE A 9 -6.92 46.78 1.55
CA ILE A 9 -7.43 46.05 0.38
C ILE A 9 -6.66 46.44 -0.90
N LEU A 10 -6.34 47.74 -1.06
CA LEU A 10 -5.55 48.22 -2.19
C LEU A 10 -4.08 47.72 -2.11
N ILE A 11 -3.46 47.70 -0.93
CA ILE A 11 -2.11 47.14 -0.74
C ILE A 11 -2.12 45.64 -0.96
N ALA A 12 -3.13 44.90 -0.50
CA ALA A 12 -3.26 43.49 -0.74
C ALA A 12 -3.48 43.20 -2.24
N LEU A 13 -4.27 44.01 -2.97
CA LEU A 13 -4.47 43.90 -4.41
C LEU A 13 -3.21 44.29 -5.21
N VAL A 14 -2.45 45.26 -4.77
CA VAL A 14 -1.17 45.69 -5.41
C VAL A 14 -0.09 44.61 -5.16
N LEU A 15 -0.02 44.00 -3.99
CA LEU A 15 0.91 42.90 -3.69
C LEU A 15 0.56 41.64 -4.47
N SER A 16 -0.74 41.34 -4.68
CA SER A 16 -1.14 40.20 -5.52
C SER A 16 -0.99 40.43 -7.03
N ALA A 17 -0.88 41.70 -7.47
CA ALA A 17 -0.65 42.06 -8.86
C ALA A 17 0.83 41.99 -9.29
N CYS A 18 1.77 41.80 -8.36
CA CYS A 18 3.22 41.71 -8.62
C CYS A 18 3.80 40.30 -8.50
N GLN A 19 3.00 39.27 -8.15
CA GLN A 19 3.51 37.91 -8.04
C GLN A 19 3.67 37.25 -9.40
N SER A 20 4.79 36.54 -9.60
CA SER A 20 5.01 35.75 -10.80
C SER A 20 4.07 34.52 -10.85
N PRO A 21 3.84 33.92 -12.02
CA PRO A 21 3.11 32.65 -12.12
C PRO A 21 3.73 31.54 -11.25
N ALA A 22 5.06 31.46 -11.20
CA ALA A 22 5.77 30.46 -10.41
C ALA A 22 5.53 30.63 -8.90
N GLU A 23 5.58 31.88 -8.40
CA GLU A 23 5.29 32.19 -7.00
C GLU A 23 3.84 31.86 -6.60
N LYS A 24 2.87 32.09 -7.51
CA LYS A 24 1.46 31.74 -7.27
C LYS A 24 1.26 30.23 -7.14
N GLU A 25 1.85 29.46 -8.04
CA GLU A 25 1.72 28.00 -8.03
C GLU A 25 2.46 27.36 -6.84
N ALA A 26 3.66 27.87 -6.49
CA ALA A 26 4.38 27.43 -5.29
C ALA A 26 3.58 27.73 -4.01
N ARG A 27 2.93 28.89 -3.92
CA ARG A 27 2.04 29.27 -2.82
C ARG A 27 0.79 28.37 -2.79
N ALA A 28 0.20 28.02 -3.93
CA ALA A 28 -0.95 27.15 -4.02
C ALA A 28 -0.58 25.73 -3.56
N LEU A 29 0.59 25.20 -3.94
CA LEU A 29 1.13 23.95 -3.45
C LEU A 29 1.31 23.98 -1.92
N ALA A 30 1.99 24.99 -1.39
CA ALA A 30 2.18 25.15 0.06
C ALA A 30 0.85 25.25 0.80
N GLY A 31 -0.16 25.93 0.24
CA GLY A 31 -1.51 26.04 0.80
C GLY A 31 -2.25 24.72 0.91
N ARG A 32 -1.92 23.71 0.09
CA ARG A 32 -2.47 22.34 0.21
C ARG A 32 -1.72 21.46 1.22
N ILE A 33 -0.44 21.74 1.42
CA ILE A 33 0.44 20.91 2.29
C ILE A 33 0.51 21.48 3.71
N ILE A 34 0.75 22.80 3.86
CA ILE A 34 0.98 23.49 5.13
C ILE A 34 0.23 24.83 5.20
N PRO A 35 -1.12 24.81 5.17
CA PRO A 35 -1.96 26.02 5.00
C PRO A 35 -1.76 27.08 6.09
N HIS A 36 -1.24 26.71 7.27
CA HIS A 36 -1.11 27.60 8.43
C HIS A 36 0.25 28.29 8.54
N TYR A 37 1.24 27.93 7.69
CA TYR A 37 2.57 28.50 7.76
C TYR A 37 2.68 29.81 6.96
N ASN A 38 3.45 30.75 7.50
CA ASN A 38 3.73 32.03 6.85
C ASN A 38 4.96 31.90 5.95
N ILE A 39 4.71 31.72 4.63
CA ILE A 39 5.77 31.53 3.65
C ILE A 39 5.69 32.59 2.56
N GLU A 40 6.83 33.23 2.28
CA GLU A 40 7.03 34.11 1.14
C GLU A 40 7.84 33.38 0.07
N PHE A 41 7.27 33.24 -1.12
CA PHE A 41 7.96 32.72 -2.30
C PHE A 41 8.49 33.86 -3.13
N ARG A 42 9.74 33.73 -3.60
CA ARG A 42 10.41 34.71 -4.48
C ARG A 42 11.05 34.01 -5.65
N GLU A 43 10.64 34.36 -6.87
CA GLU A 43 11.29 33.88 -8.08
C GLU A 43 12.60 34.63 -8.32
N VAL A 44 13.67 33.88 -8.53
CA VAL A 44 15.01 34.38 -8.82
C VAL A 44 15.50 33.86 -10.15
N LYS A 45 16.35 34.59 -10.86
CA LYS A 45 16.96 34.10 -12.10
C LYS A 45 18.26 33.37 -11.79
N ASP A 46 18.36 32.13 -12.23
CA ASP A 46 19.58 31.33 -12.25
C ASP A 46 19.68 30.57 -13.60
N THR A 47 20.86 30.17 -13.98
CA THR A 47 21.13 29.36 -15.19
C THR A 47 20.86 27.87 -14.96
N VAL A 48 20.80 27.44 -13.70
CA VAL A 48 20.47 26.09 -13.25
C VAL A 48 19.36 26.18 -12.22
N GLU A 49 18.49 25.19 -12.19
CA GLU A 49 17.46 25.17 -11.15
C GLU A 49 18.10 25.18 -9.76
N SER A 50 17.67 26.14 -8.92
CA SER A 50 18.23 26.36 -7.58
C SER A 50 17.17 26.87 -6.64
N TYR A 51 17.33 26.56 -5.34
CA TYR A 51 16.52 27.09 -4.26
C TYR A 51 17.38 27.59 -3.11
N ARG A 52 16.82 28.49 -2.30
CA ARG A 52 17.37 28.94 -1.05
C ARG A 52 16.26 29.35 -0.09
N PHE A 53 16.35 28.96 1.21
CA PHE A 53 15.37 29.37 2.19
C PHE A 53 16.00 29.69 3.55
N TRP A 54 15.34 30.59 4.30
CA TRP A 54 15.71 31.04 5.64
C TRP A 54 14.49 31.69 6.32
N THR A 55 14.58 31.99 7.61
CA THR A 55 13.54 32.72 8.33
C THR A 55 13.88 34.18 8.52
N GLU A 56 12.99 35.08 8.10
CA GLU A 56 13.03 36.53 8.42
C GLU A 56 11.93 36.87 9.44
N GLY A 57 12.30 37.18 10.68
CA GLY A 57 11.34 37.39 11.75
C GLY A 57 10.51 36.13 12.05
N LYS A 58 9.24 36.06 11.60
CA LYS A 58 8.35 34.91 11.74
C LYS A 58 7.95 34.30 10.38
N GLN A 59 8.56 34.76 9.31
CA GLN A 59 8.22 34.35 7.95
C GLN A 59 9.34 33.48 7.36
N LEU A 60 8.99 32.34 6.81
CA LEU A 60 9.91 31.56 5.98
C LEU A 60 9.98 32.26 4.62
N VAL A 61 11.18 32.67 4.20
CA VAL A 61 11.43 33.14 2.83
C VAL A 61 12.01 31.99 2.03
N LEU A 62 11.41 31.71 0.89
CA LEU A 62 11.85 30.64 -0.03
C LEU A 62 12.02 31.21 -1.44
N GLU A 63 13.28 31.33 -1.85
CA GLU A 63 13.69 31.73 -3.20
C GLU A 63 13.84 30.48 -4.07
N GLY A 64 13.45 30.56 -5.35
CA GLY A 64 13.67 29.50 -6.32
C GLY A 64 13.70 30.03 -7.75
N SER A 65 14.48 29.37 -8.60
CA SER A 65 14.59 29.75 -10.03
C SER A 65 13.42 29.25 -10.88
N SER A 66 12.58 28.38 -10.33
CA SER A 66 11.39 27.81 -10.94
C SER A 66 10.40 27.36 -9.86
N VAL A 67 9.16 27.06 -10.25
CA VAL A 67 8.18 26.45 -9.33
C VAL A 67 8.69 25.09 -8.80
N SER A 68 9.34 24.29 -9.66
CA SER A 68 9.96 23.02 -9.27
C SER A 68 11.03 23.21 -8.19
N ALA A 69 11.94 24.19 -8.37
CA ALA A 69 12.97 24.51 -7.39
C ALA A 69 12.37 24.98 -6.06
N MET A 70 11.32 25.82 -6.10
CA MET A 70 10.60 26.25 -4.89
C MET A 70 9.94 25.06 -4.18
N ALA A 71 9.35 24.11 -4.92
CA ALA A 71 8.73 22.90 -4.35
C ALA A 71 9.77 22.01 -3.65
N VAL A 72 10.93 21.80 -4.27
CA VAL A 72 12.04 21.04 -3.65
C VAL A 72 12.57 21.75 -2.40
N GLY A 73 12.73 23.07 -2.44
CA GLY A 73 13.10 23.84 -1.26
C GLY A 73 12.08 23.71 -0.13
N LEU A 74 10.80 23.71 -0.44
CA LEU A 74 9.70 23.44 0.50
C LEU A 74 9.80 22.03 1.09
N ASN A 75 10.00 21.01 0.25
CA ASN A 75 10.18 19.64 0.71
C ASN A 75 11.38 19.50 1.65
N ARG A 76 12.48 20.16 1.33
CA ARG A 76 13.68 20.18 2.16
C ARG A 76 13.40 20.80 3.54
N TYR A 77 12.62 21.89 3.58
CA TYR A 77 12.17 22.50 4.83
C TYR A 77 11.29 21.55 5.65
N LEU A 78 10.32 20.88 5.00
CA LEU A 78 9.48 19.88 5.65
C LEU A 78 10.29 18.74 6.25
N ASN A 79 11.22 18.21 5.50
CA ASN A 79 12.04 17.07 5.92
C ASN A 79 12.99 17.40 7.07
N ASP A 80 13.72 18.51 6.97
CA ASP A 80 14.84 18.78 7.88
C ASP A 80 14.43 19.59 9.12
N TYR A 81 13.39 20.43 9.00
CA TYR A 81 12.97 21.34 10.07
C TYR A 81 11.61 20.97 10.67
N CYS A 82 10.67 20.52 9.86
CA CYS A 82 9.39 20.03 10.35
C CYS A 82 9.44 18.54 10.74
N HIS A 83 10.48 17.82 10.34
CA HIS A 83 10.59 16.37 10.49
C HIS A 83 9.37 15.62 9.99
N THR A 84 8.86 16.05 8.82
CA THR A 84 7.62 15.57 8.22
C THR A 84 7.89 14.97 6.86
N THR A 85 7.33 13.80 6.59
CA THR A 85 7.27 13.17 5.27
C THR A 85 5.86 13.35 4.70
N VAL A 86 5.75 13.87 3.48
CA VAL A 86 4.47 13.90 2.75
C VAL A 86 4.30 12.58 2.03
N SER A 87 3.22 11.88 2.31
CA SER A 87 2.88 10.64 1.60
C SER A 87 2.33 10.93 0.20
N TRP A 88 2.57 10.02 -0.75
CA TRP A 88 1.94 10.02 -2.08
C TRP A 88 0.48 9.55 -2.05
N TYR A 89 0.00 8.95 -0.96
CA TYR A 89 -1.40 8.57 -0.79
C TYR A 89 -2.25 9.72 -0.27
N ALA A 90 -3.41 9.94 -0.90
CA ALA A 90 -4.29 11.07 -0.60
C ALA A 90 -4.96 10.99 0.77
N ASP A 91 -5.13 9.80 1.32
CA ASP A 91 -5.80 9.57 2.60
C ASP A 91 -4.84 9.65 3.79
N ASP A 92 -3.53 9.68 3.55
CA ASP A 92 -2.56 9.81 4.62
C ASP A 92 -2.51 11.25 5.14
N PRO A 93 -2.52 11.45 6.46
CA PRO A 93 -2.37 12.77 7.05
C PRO A 93 -0.98 13.35 6.79
N ILE A 94 -0.85 14.67 6.94
CA ILE A 94 0.43 15.37 6.94
C ILE A 94 0.62 15.93 8.34
N ASP A 95 1.48 15.27 9.11
CA ASP A 95 1.81 15.70 10.48
C ASP A 95 2.83 16.83 10.41
N ILE A 96 2.41 18.04 10.77
CA ILE A 96 3.27 19.23 10.82
C ILE A 96 3.26 19.84 12.23
N PRO A 97 4.38 20.37 12.71
CA PRO A 97 4.43 21.08 13.98
C PRO A 97 3.44 22.25 14.01
N GLU A 98 2.74 22.46 15.14
CA GLU A 98 1.85 23.63 15.32
C GLU A 98 2.61 24.95 15.17
N GLN A 99 3.85 25.00 15.68
CA GLN A 99 4.73 26.16 15.56
C GLN A 99 5.67 25.99 14.38
N GLN A 100 5.63 26.96 13.46
CA GLN A 100 6.51 27.01 12.31
C GLN A 100 7.99 27.02 12.75
N PRO A 101 8.79 25.99 12.39
CA PRO A 101 10.21 25.93 12.74
C PRO A 101 11.02 27.07 12.12
N VAL A 102 12.00 27.57 12.88
CA VAL A 102 12.86 28.67 12.47
C VAL A 102 14.12 28.15 11.79
N VAL A 103 14.45 28.70 10.63
CA VAL A 103 15.67 28.43 9.88
C VAL A 103 16.65 29.60 10.09
N ALA A 104 17.56 29.44 11.04
CA ALA A 104 18.50 30.50 11.44
C ALA A 104 19.61 30.78 10.40
N GLN A 105 20.02 29.74 9.66
CA GLN A 105 21.03 29.86 8.61
C GLN A 105 20.39 29.43 7.27
N ALA A 106 20.64 30.21 6.21
CA ALA A 106 20.08 29.93 4.91
C ALA A 106 20.55 28.56 4.39
N VAL A 107 19.58 27.75 3.92
CA VAL A 107 19.81 26.46 3.27
C VAL A 107 19.60 26.65 1.77
N SER A 108 20.44 26.04 0.95
CA SER A 108 20.34 26.12 -0.51
C SER A 108 20.66 24.78 -1.17
N GLY A 109 20.19 24.60 -2.41
CA GLY A 109 20.52 23.46 -3.26
C GLY A 109 20.41 23.84 -4.73
N LYS A 110 21.12 23.09 -5.59
CA LYS A 110 21.11 23.23 -7.04
C LYS A 110 20.85 21.88 -7.69
N ALA A 111 20.12 21.90 -8.81
CA ALA A 111 19.92 20.69 -9.59
C ALA A 111 21.25 20.26 -10.25
N LEU A 112 21.60 18.99 -10.10
CA LEU A 112 22.75 18.35 -10.76
C LEU A 112 22.41 17.90 -12.18
N VAL A 113 21.11 17.61 -12.42
CA VAL A 113 20.58 17.15 -13.72
C VAL A 113 19.32 17.94 -14.10
N SER A 114 19.08 18.06 -15.39
CA SER A 114 17.93 18.79 -15.92
C SER A 114 16.66 17.95 -16.03
N GLN A 115 16.78 16.63 -16.05
CA GLN A 115 15.67 15.68 -16.26
C GLN A 115 15.46 14.84 -15.02
N ARG A 116 14.22 14.81 -14.51
CA ARG A 116 13.82 14.01 -13.35
C ARG A 116 12.52 13.30 -13.67
N PHE A 117 12.66 12.03 -14.08
CA PHE A 117 11.58 11.19 -14.61
C PHE A 117 10.90 10.40 -13.51
N PHE A 118 9.59 10.16 -13.64
CA PHE A 118 8.85 9.30 -12.73
C PHE A 118 7.74 8.52 -13.44
N LEU A 119 7.52 7.29 -13.00
CA LEU A 119 6.50 6.32 -13.42
C LEU A 119 6.98 5.34 -14.50
N ASN A 120 6.19 4.27 -14.63
CA ASN A 120 6.29 3.20 -15.60
C ASN A 120 4.89 2.97 -16.20
N TYR A 121 4.77 2.36 -17.35
CA TYR A 121 3.48 1.93 -17.91
C TYR A 121 2.72 1.04 -16.94
N CYS A 122 3.40 0.05 -16.33
CA CYS A 122 2.81 -0.91 -15.39
C CYS A 122 2.21 -0.26 -14.14
N THR A 123 2.71 0.92 -13.72
CA THR A 123 2.16 1.64 -12.57
C THR A 123 0.68 1.99 -12.75
N PHE A 124 0.29 2.27 -13.99
CA PHE A 124 -1.10 2.57 -14.37
C PHE A 124 -2.04 1.36 -14.29
N GLY A 125 -1.51 0.14 -14.16
CA GLY A 125 -2.26 -1.08 -13.86
C GLY A 125 -2.13 -1.51 -12.41
N TYR A 126 -0.91 -1.63 -11.89
CA TYR A 126 -0.67 -2.14 -10.54
C TYR A 126 -1.06 -1.20 -9.41
N THR A 127 -1.23 0.12 -9.68
CA THR A 127 -1.56 1.09 -8.62
C THR A 127 -2.67 2.07 -9.01
N MET A 128 -2.62 2.62 -10.22
CA MET A 128 -3.39 3.81 -10.61
C MET A 128 -4.67 3.55 -11.41
N PRO A 129 -5.10 2.34 -11.80
CA PRO A 129 -6.22 2.20 -12.72
C PRO A 129 -7.51 2.76 -12.13
N TRP A 130 -7.64 2.73 -10.79
CA TRP A 130 -8.84 3.16 -10.09
C TRP A 130 -8.76 4.56 -9.48
N TRP A 131 -7.63 5.26 -9.67
CA TRP A 131 -7.42 6.57 -9.07
C TRP A 131 -8.39 7.61 -9.61
N GLN A 132 -8.90 8.43 -8.69
CA GLN A 132 -9.71 9.62 -8.96
C GLN A 132 -8.84 10.89 -8.88
N TRP A 133 -9.43 12.06 -9.16
CA TRP A 133 -8.70 13.33 -9.11
C TRP A 133 -8.04 13.59 -7.74
N LYS A 134 -8.68 13.22 -6.63
CA LYS A 134 -8.13 13.37 -5.28
C LYS A 134 -6.77 12.66 -5.13
N ASP A 135 -6.67 11.44 -5.66
CA ASP A 135 -5.43 10.64 -5.59
C ASP A 135 -4.34 11.26 -6.46
N TRP A 136 -4.68 11.62 -7.69
CA TRP A 136 -3.77 12.29 -8.60
C TRP A 136 -3.32 13.66 -8.10
N GLU A 137 -4.18 14.48 -7.47
CA GLU A 137 -3.81 15.79 -6.94
C GLU A 137 -2.72 15.66 -5.88
N ARG A 138 -2.89 14.75 -4.90
CA ARG A 138 -1.88 14.47 -3.87
C ARG A 138 -0.59 13.94 -4.47
N PHE A 139 -0.70 13.03 -5.42
CA PHE A 139 0.47 12.42 -6.04
C PHE A 139 1.27 13.43 -6.88
N ILE A 140 0.61 14.30 -7.65
CA ILE A 140 1.28 15.36 -8.41
C ILE A 140 1.97 16.36 -7.46
N ASP A 141 1.33 16.71 -6.34
CA ASP A 141 1.95 17.55 -5.31
C ASP A 141 3.17 16.86 -4.69
N TRP A 142 3.11 15.56 -4.44
CA TRP A 142 4.27 14.77 -4.01
C TRP A 142 5.38 14.77 -5.06
N MET A 143 5.06 14.50 -6.33
CA MET A 143 6.05 14.57 -7.41
C MET A 143 6.73 15.94 -7.49
N ALA A 144 5.98 17.03 -7.34
CA ALA A 144 6.53 18.38 -7.32
C ALA A 144 7.50 18.59 -6.15
N LEU A 145 7.13 18.13 -4.94
CA LEU A 145 7.98 18.17 -3.74
C LEU A 145 9.28 17.37 -3.93
N GLN A 146 9.22 16.24 -4.63
CA GLN A 146 10.40 15.43 -4.97
C GLN A 146 11.20 15.98 -6.17
N GLY A 147 10.73 17.06 -6.81
CA GLY A 147 11.39 17.71 -7.94
C GLY A 147 11.25 17.00 -9.28
N VAL A 148 10.29 16.08 -9.41
CA VAL A 148 9.95 15.44 -10.69
C VAL A 148 9.51 16.51 -11.68
N ASN A 149 10.06 16.50 -12.90
CA ASN A 149 9.70 17.42 -13.97
C ASN A 149 9.34 16.74 -15.30
N LEU A 150 9.48 15.41 -15.38
CA LEU A 150 9.13 14.57 -16.52
C LEU A 150 8.24 13.38 -16.07
N PRO A 151 6.98 13.61 -15.70
CA PRO A 151 6.07 12.51 -15.37
C PRO A 151 5.59 11.81 -16.63
N LEU A 152 5.45 10.47 -16.60
CA LEU A 152 4.76 9.71 -17.65
C LEU A 152 3.25 9.97 -17.54
N ALA A 153 2.60 10.38 -18.63
CA ALA A 153 1.20 10.84 -18.64
C ALA A 153 0.39 10.15 -19.74
N ILE A 154 0.07 8.86 -19.54
CA ILE A 154 -0.55 7.98 -20.56
C ILE A 154 -2.05 7.73 -20.35
N THR A 155 -2.67 8.37 -19.35
CA THR A 155 -4.10 8.25 -19.06
C THR A 155 -4.94 8.77 -20.24
N GLY A 156 -6.06 8.08 -20.53
CA GLY A 156 -7.05 8.55 -21.52
C GLY A 156 -6.64 8.43 -23.00
N GLN A 157 -5.54 7.76 -23.32
CA GLN A 157 -5.13 7.55 -24.72
C GLN A 157 -6.11 6.66 -25.52
N GLU A 158 -6.94 5.86 -24.86
CA GLU A 158 -7.95 5.01 -25.49
C GLU A 158 -8.99 5.84 -26.27
N ALA A 159 -9.30 7.04 -25.81
CA ALA A 159 -10.18 7.96 -26.54
C ALA A 159 -9.54 8.48 -27.85
N VAL A 160 -8.22 8.70 -27.85
CA VAL A 160 -7.46 9.05 -29.05
C VAL A 160 -7.51 7.88 -30.03
N TRP A 161 -7.21 6.67 -29.57
CA TRP A 161 -7.26 5.45 -30.36
C TRP A 161 -8.65 5.15 -30.90
N GLN A 162 -9.70 5.32 -30.09
CA GLN A 162 -11.08 5.13 -30.53
C GLN A 162 -11.40 6.05 -31.72
N LYS A 163 -10.97 7.31 -31.66
CA LYS A 163 -11.16 8.27 -32.75
C LYS A 163 -10.37 7.90 -34.01
N VAL A 164 -9.13 7.46 -33.84
CA VAL A 164 -8.25 7.04 -34.93
C VAL A 164 -8.81 5.80 -35.62
N TRP A 165 -9.09 4.74 -34.89
CA TRP A 165 -9.54 3.47 -35.48
C TRP A 165 -10.87 3.57 -36.21
N ARG A 166 -11.79 4.48 -35.79
CA ARG A 166 -13.00 4.80 -36.55
C ARG A 166 -12.69 5.33 -37.97
N GLN A 167 -11.63 6.11 -38.12
CA GLN A 167 -11.22 6.65 -39.42
C GLN A 167 -10.66 5.55 -40.33
N PHE A 168 -10.10 4.47 -39.76
CA PHE A 168 -9.58 3.32 -40.45
C PHE A 168 -10.63 2.20 -40.67
N GLY A 169 -11.90 2.47 -40.37
CA GLY A 169 -13.03 1.59 -40.69
C GLY A 169 -13.46 0.58 -39.64
N LEU A 170 -12.96 0.68 -38.41
CA LEU A 170 -13.42 -0.17 -37.31
C LEU A 170 -14.69 0.41 -36.66
N THR A 171 -15.58 -0.46 -36.24
CA THR A 171 -16.75 -0.12 -35.44
C THR A 171 -16.40 0.11 -33.98
N ASP A 172 -17.26 0.79 -33.22
CA ASP A 172 -17.05 1.04 -31.80
C ASP A 172 -16.98 -0.25 -30.98
N ASP A 173 -17.73 -1.27 -31.36
CA ASP A 173 -17.72 -2.56 -30.66
C ASP A 173 -16.41 -3.32 -30.92
N GLU A 174 -15.91 -3.32 -32.17
CA GLU A 174 -14.59 -3.87 -32.48
C GLU A 174 -13.47 -3.13 -31.72
N ILE A 175 -13.53 -1.79 -31.62
CA ILE A 175 -12.53 -0.99 -30.92
C ILE A 175 -12.56 -1.28 -29.41
N LYS A 176 -13.74 -1.31 -28.80
CA LYS A 176 -13.88 -1.60 -27.36
C LYS A 176 -13.45 -3.02 -27.01
N ALA A 177 -13.72 -3.99 -27.89
CA ALA A 177 -13.29 -5.39 -27.73
C ALA A 177 -11.79 -5.59 -27.93
N TYR A 178 -11.13 -4.73 -28.71
CA TYR A 178 -9.68 -4.72 -28.88
C TYR A 178 -8.95 -4.26 -27.62
N PHE A 179 -9.50 -3.30 -26.87
CA PHE A 179 -8.92 -2.88 -25.60
C PHE A 179 -9.10 -3.95 -24.53
N THR A 180 -8.12 -4.02 -23.61
CA THR A 180 -8.25 -4.82 -22.38
C THR A 180 -9.16 -4.13 -21.36
N GLY A 181 -9.50 -4.84 -20.28
CA GLY A 181 -10.08 -4.24 -19.08
C GLY A 181 -9.12 -3.24 -18.41
N PRO A 182 -9.65 -2.35 -17.54
CA PRO A 182 -8.90 -1.20 -17.00
C PRO A 182 -7.58 -1.57 -16.33
N ALA A 183 -7.54 -2.63 -15.52
CA ALA A 183 -6.34 -3.03 -14.79
C ALA A 183 -5.23 -3.54 -15.73
N HIS A 184 -5.60 -4.12 -16.89
CA HIS A 184 -4.66 -4.70 -17.85
C HIS A 184 -4.26 -3.74 -19.01
N LEU A 185 -4.79 -2.51 -19.07
CA LEU A 185 -4.48 -1.53 -20.11
C LEU A 185 -2.99 -1.26 -20.31
N PRO A 186 -2.11 -1.25 -19.30
CA PRO A 186 -0.67 -1.07 -19.54
C PRO A 186 -0.06 -2.07 -20.52
N TRP A 187 -0.43 -3.34 -20.42
CA TRP A 187 0.11 -4.41 -21.30
C TRP A 187 -0.50 -4.36 -22.68
N HIS A 188 -1.74 -3.89 -22.82
CA HIS A 188 -2.30 -3.53 -24.11
C HIS A 188 -1.51 -2.38 -24.75
N ARG A 189 -1.24 -1.31 -24.00
CA ARG A 189 -0.47 -0.15 -24.44
C ARG A 189 0.96 -0.48 -24.85
N MET A 190 1.55 -1.52 -24.27
CA MET A 190 2.90 -2.05 -24.58
C MET A 190 2.92 -3.13 -25.67
N CYS A 191 1.78 -3.39 -26.34
CA CYS A 191 1.68 -4.44 -27.37
C CYS A 191 1.96 -5.87 -26.89
N ASN A 192 1.52 -6.20 -25.64
CA ASN A 192 1.69 -7.53 -25.07
C ASN A 192 0.42 -8.37 -25.19
N ILE A 193 -0.78 -7.81 -24.93
CA ILE A 193 -2.06 -8.52 -24.93
C ILE A 193 -3.19 -7.64 -25.46
N ASP A 194 -4.16 -8.25 -26.16
CA ASP A 194 -5.38 -7.65 -26.64
C ASP A 194 -6.62 -8.30 -26.01
N GLY A 195 -7.67 -7.54 -25.74
CA GLY A 195 -9.03 -7.99 -25.42
C GLY A 195 -9.21 -8.68 -24.06
N VAL A 196 -8.16 -8.86 -23.25
CA VAL A 196 -8.26 -9.49 -21.93
C VAL A 196 -9.16 -8.64 -21.02
N ASP A 197 -10.15 -9.25 -20.40
CA ASP A 197 -11.17 -8.57 -19.58
C ASP A 197 -11.94 -7.44 -20.31
N GLY A 198 -11.93 -7.45 -21.66
CA GLY A 198 -12.74 -6.52 -22.47
C GLY A 198 -14.20 -7.00 -22.58
N PRO A 199 -15.07 -6.23 -23.24
CA PRO A 199 -14.83 -4.92 -23.86
C PRO A 199 -14.74 -3.76 -22.86
N LEU A 200 -13.89 -2.78 -23.15
CA LEU A 200 -13.69 -1.61 -22.27
C LEU A 200 -14.95 -0.70 -22.31
N PRO A 201 -15.57 -0.36 -21.17
CA PRO A 201 -16.77 0.47 -21.11
C PRO A 201 -16.54 1.91 -21.64
N GLN A 202 -17.53 2.46 -22.37
CA GLN A 202 -17.44 3.82 -22.89
C GLN A 202 -17.33 4.86 -21.76
N GLY A 203 -18.06 4.65 -20.66
CA GLY A 203 -17.97 5.54 -19.48
C GLY A 203 -16.56 5.65 -18.90
N TRP A 204 -15.80 4.56 -18.93
CA TRP A 204 -14.38 4.57 -18.57
C TRP A 204 -13.57 5.45 -19.53
N ILE A 205 -13.67 5.22 -20.84
CA ILE A 205 -12.92 5.98 -21.85
C ILE A 205 -13.17 7.48 -21.69
N ASP A 206 -14.43 7.88 -21.59
CA ASP A 206 -14.83 9.29 -21.47
C ASP A 206 -14.36 9.92 -20.14
N GLY A 207 -14.46 9.17 -19.03
CA GLY A 207 -14.00 9.59 -17.70
C GLY A 207 -12.50 9.82 -17.65
N GLN A 208 -11.72 8.93 -18.27
CA GLN A 208 -10.26 9.03 -18.31
C GLN A 208 -9.79 10.26 -19.10
N VAL A 209 -10.54 10.72 -20.13
CA VAL A 209 -10.22 11.97 -20.83
C VAL A 209 -10.35 13.18 -19.90
N GLN A 210 -11.41 13.22 -19.07
CA GLN A 210 -11.60 14.34 -18.15
C GLN A 210 -10.52 14.34 -17.06
N LEU A 211 -10.18 13.17 -16.53
CA LEU A 211 -9.11 13.00 -15.56
C LEU A 211 -7.75 13.43 -16.12
N GLN A 212 -7.41 13.00 -17.35
CA GLN A 212 -6.13 13.36 -17.99
C GLN A 212 -6.00 14.88 -18.18
N LYS A 213 -7.09 15.57 -18.56
CA LYS A 213 -7.06 17.03 -18.65
C LYS A 213 -6.78 17.73 -17.33
N GLN A 214 -7.24 17.18 -16.21
CA GLN A 214 -6.93 17.70 -14.87
C GLN A 214 -5.48 17.44 -14.50
N ILE A 215 -4.98 16.21 -14.75
CA ILE A 215 -3.59 15.80 -14.52
C ILE A 215 -2.65 16.75 -15.25
N LEU A 216 -2.76 16.85 -16.57
CA LEU A 216 -1.88 17.67 -17.42
C LEU A 216 -1.91 19.15 -17.04
N ARG A 217 -3.07 19.69 -16.70
CA ARG A 217 -3.20 21.07 -16.23
C ARG A 217 -2.38 21.31 -14.96
N ARG A 218 -2.48 20.39 -13.97
CA ARG A 218 -1.77 20.50 -12.70
C ARG A 218 -0.28 20.30 -12.89
N GLU A 219 0.14 19.29 -13.63
CA GLU A 219 1.55 19.02 -13.90
C GLU A 219 2.21 20.23 -14.57
N ARG A 220 1.61 20.76 -15.63
CA ARG A 220 2.12 21.94 -16.34
C ARG A 220 2.15 23.18 -15.45
N SER A 221 1.15 23.37 -14.57
CA SER A 221 1.13 24.52 -13.64
C SER A 221 2.28 24.46 -12.63
N LEU A 222 2.72 23.25 -12.24
CA LEU A 222 3.86 23.03 -11.36
C LEU A 222 5.22 22.94 -12.11
N GLY A 223 5.23 23.31 -13.40
CA GLY A 223 6.45 23.37 -14.21
C GLY A 223 6.92 22.04 -14.77
N MET A 224 6.12 20.98 -14.65
CA MET A 224 6.42 19.69 -15.25
C MET A 224 6.14 19.69 -16.75
N LYS A 225 6.85 18.85 -17.48
CA LYS A 225 6.63 18.55 -18.90
C LYS A 225 6.18 17.09 -19.02
N PRO A 226 4.87 16.85 -19.08
CA PRO A 226 4.33 15.50 -19.22
C PRO A 226 4.86 14.77 -20.46
N VAL A 227 5.21 13.50 -20.27
CA VAL A 227 5.60 12.61 -21.37
C VAL A 227 4.36 11.90 -21.86
N LEU A 228 3.88 12.29 -23.04
CA LEU A 228 2.69 11.74 -23.67
C LEU A 228 3.04 10.52 -24.55
N PRO A 229 2.09 9.60 -24.83
CA PRO A 229 2.35 8.48 -25.73
C PRO A 229 2.43 8.92 -27.21
N ALA A 230 3.10 8.09 -28.02
CA ALA A 230 2.98 8.13 -29.47
C ALA A 230 2.68 6.73 -30.01
N PHE A 231 2.36 6.62 -31.30
CA PHE A 231 2.09 5.32 -31.93
C PHE A 231 3.35 4.48 -32.04
N ALA A 232 3.32 3.29 -31.43
CA ALA A 232 4.45 2.35 -31.40
C ALA A 232 4.29 1.17 -32.39
N GLY A 233 3.28 1.17 -33.22
CA GLY A 233 3.03 0.09 -34.20
C GLY A 233 1.96 -0.92 -33.81
N HIS A 234 1.47 -0.89 -32.57
CA HIS A 234 0.39 -1.78 -32.11
C HIS A 234 -0.94 -1.47 -32.82
N VAL A 235 -1.50 -2.43 -33.51
CA VAL A 235 -2.74 -2.28 -34.31
C VAL A 235 -3.72 -3.42 -34.03
N PRO A 236 -5.05 -3.16 -34.16
CA PRO A 236 -6.05 -4.24 -34.11
C PRO A 236 -5.84 -5.27 -35.23
N ALA A 237 -6.01 -6.55 -34.92
CA ALA A 237 -5.93 -7.63 -35.91
C ALA A 237 -6.82 -7.39 -37.15
N ARG A 238 -8.00 -6.78 -36.92
CA ARG A 238 -8.95 -6.41 -37.99
C ARG A 238 -8.35 -5.49 -39.05
N LEU A 239 -7.34 -4.69 -38.67
CA LEU A 239 -6.70 -3.77 -39.61
C LEU A 239 -5.97 -4.52 -40.75
N LYS A 240 -5.42 -5.72 -40.49
CA LYS A 240 -4.81 -6.56 -41.54
C LYS A 240 -5.81 -7.01 -42.63
N GLU A 241 -7.06 -7.24 -42.24
CA GLU A 241 -8.12 -7.57 -43.20
C GLU A 241 -8.56 -6.36 -44.02
N LEU A 242 -8.62 -5.18 -43.41
CA LEU A 242 -9.01 -3.92 -44.10
C LEU A 242 -7.88 -3.39 -44.99
N TYR A 243 -6.63 -3.64 -44.63
CA TYR A 243 -5.43 -3.21 -45.34
C TYR A 243 -4.50 -4.40 -45.61
N PRO A 244 -4.85 -5.34 -46.51
CA PRO A 244 -4.12 -6.59 -46.72
C PRO A 244 -2.68 -6.39 -47.23
N GLU A 245 -2.39 -5.31 -47.92
CA GLU A 245 -1.08 -4.98 -48.48
C GLU A 245 -0.15 -4.36 -47.41
N ALA A 246 -0.67 -3.93 -46.24
CA ALA A 246 0.16 -3.34 -45.19
C ALA A 246 1.04 -4.39 -44.53
N ASP A 247 2.24 -3.98 -44.12
CA ASP A 247 3.20 -4.80 -43.39
C ASP A 247 2.78 -4.95 -41.92
N ILE A 248 1.68 -5.70 -41.73
CA ILE A 248 1.09 -6.01 -40.43
C ILE A 248 1.31 -7.49 -40.16
N THR A 249 1.99 -7.78 -39.04
CA THR A 249 2.32 -9.15 -38.61
C THR A 249 1.97 -9.37 -37.13
N PRO A 250 1.61 -10.60 -36.73
CA PRO A 250 1.42 -10.90 -35.31
C PRO A 250 2.77 -10.88 -34.58
N VAL A 251 2.80 -10.35 -33.36
CA VAL A 251 3.99 -10.38 -32.49
C VAL A 251 4.19 -11.76 -31.88
N SER A 252 5.33 -12.04 -31.21
CA SER A 252 5.53 -13.26 -30.44
C SER A 252 4.48 -13.38 -29.30
N PRO A 253 4.06 -14.64 -28.96
CA PRO A 253 3.14 -14.83 -27.83
C PRO A 253 3.75 -14.33 -26.51
N TRP A 254 2.96 -13.64 -25.70
CA TRP A 254 3.40 -13.08 -24.43
C TRP A 254 2.64 -13.67 -23.24
N GLY A 255 3.28 -13.85 -22.08
CA GLY A 255 2.68 -14.16 -20.80
C GLY A 255 1.89 -15.47 -20.70
N GLY A 256 1.94 -16.34 -21.73
CA GLY A 256 1.15 -17.57 -21.78
C GLY A 256 -0.31 -17.37 -22.21
N PHE A 257 -0.65 -16.20 -22.73
CA PHE A 257 -1.99 -15.93 -23.28
C PHE A 257 -2.23 -16.68 -24.59
N PRO A 258 -3.48 -17.09 -24.89
CA PRO A 258 -3.85 -17.78 -26.10
C PRO A 258 -3.82 -16.87 -27.34
N GLU A 259 -3.93 -17.48 -28.53
CA GLU A 259 -3.79 -16.80 -29.82
C GLU A 259 -4.80 -15.67 -30.04
N GLU A 260 -6.00 -15.74 -29.45
CA GLU A 260 -7.03 -14.70 -29.53
C GLU A 260 -6.65 -13.38 -28.82
N ASN A 261 -5.70 -13.44 -27.87
CA ASN A 261 -5.20 -12.26 -27.15
C ASN A 261 -3.87 -11.74 -27.72
N ARG A 262 -3.43 -12.31 -28.84
CA ARG A 262 -2.15 -11.95 -29.47
C ARG A 262 -2.23 -10.60 -30.15
N CYS A 263 -1.24 -9.75 -29.88
CA CYS A 263 -1.13 -8.43 -30.52
C CYS A 263 -0.61 -8.52 -31.96
N TRP A 264 -0.87 -7.45 -32.73
CA TRP A 264 -0.42 -7.27 -34.10
C TRP A 264 0.37 -5.98 -34.23
N PHE A 265 1.41 -6.02 -35.04
CA PHE A 265 2.36 -4.93 -35.23
C PHE A 265 2.42 -4.48 -36.69
N LEU A 266 2.29 -3.18 -36.91
CA LEU A 266 2.53 -2.52 -38.21
C LEU A 266 3.94 -1.93 -38.22
N SER A 267 4.72 -2.31 -39.22
CA SER A 267 6.11 -1.86 -39.38
C SER A 267 6.19 -0.34 -39.57
N PRO A 268 7.09 0.38 -38.87
CA PRO A 268 7.35 1.81 -39.10
C PRO A 268 7.82 2.16 -40.53
N THR A 269 8.31 1.19 -41.27
CA THR A 269 8.72 1.33 -42.68
C THR A 269 7.54 1.35 -43.65
N ASP A 270 6.35 0.93 -43.20
CA ASP A 270 5.14 1.01 -43.98
C ASP A 270 4.57 2.44 -44.04
N SER A 271 4.03 2.83 -45.19
CA SER A 271 3.42 4.14 -45.37
C SER A 271 2.20 4.37 -44.50
N LEU A 272 1.41 3.32 -44.20
CA LEU A 272 0.26 3.37 -43.33
C LEU A 272 0.63 3.78 -41.90
N TYR A 273 1.81 3.37 -41.40
CA TYR A 273 2.32 3.76 -40.10
C TYR A 273 2.38 5.28 -39.96
N LYS A 274 2.92 5.98 -40.94
CA LYS A 274 3.05 7.44 -40.92
C LYS A 274 1.68 8.15 -40.92
N VAL A 275 0.69 7.57 -41.59
CA VAL A 275 -0.68 8.11 -41.61
C VAL A 275 -1.32 7.96 -40.23
N ILE A 276 -1.22 6.77 -39.64
CA ILE A 276 -1.77 6.49 -38.29
C ILE A 276 -1.06 7.37 -37.23
N GLN A 277 0.28 7.47 -37.26
CA GLN A 277 1.03 8.33 -36.35
C GLN A 277 0.59 9.79 -36.43
N ARG A 278 0.44 10.32 -37.63
CA ARG A 278 -0.07 11.70 -37.86
C ARG A 278 -1.45 11.90 -37.25
N ASP A 279 -2.37 10.99 -37.53
CA ASP A 279 -3.77 11.13 -37.11
C ASP A 279 -3.87 10.96 -35.57
N PHE A 280 -3.05 10.08 -34.98
CA PHE A 280 -2.93 9.90 -33.53
C PHE A 280 -2.43 11.19 -32.86
N LEU A 281 -1.29 11.73 -33.30
CA LEU A 281 -0.70 12.92 -32.70
C LEU A 281 -1.58 14.16 -32.87
N GLN A 282 -2.26 14.30 -34.02
CA GLN A 282 -3.19 15.41 -34.22
C GLN A 282 -4.38 15.34 -33.25
N GLU A 283 -4.96 14.16 -33.07
CA GLU A 283 -6.07 13.98 -32.13
C GLU A 283 -5.62 14.14 -30.66
N GLN A 284 -4.45 13.58 -30.29
CA GLN A 284 -3.86 13.75 -28.97
C GLN A 284 -3.61 15.24 -28.66
N ASN A 285 -3.00 15.97 -29.60
CA ASN A 285 -2.74 17.41 -29.44
C ASN A 285 -4.05 18.22 -29.32
N ARG A 286 -5.09 17.83 -30.04
CA ARG A 286 -6.40 18.44 -29.92
C ARG A 286 -7.03 18.24 -28.54
N LEU A 287 -6.88 17.05 -27.92
CA LEU A 287 -7.46 16.72 -26.63
C LEU A 287 -6.61 17.23 -25.45
N PHE A 288 -5.30 17.10 -25.54
CA PHE A 288 -4.35 17.18 -24.41
C PHE A 288 -3.24 18.21 -24.58
N GLY A 289 -3.03 18.74 -25.81
CA GLY A 289 -1.88 19.57 -26.15
C GLY A 289 -0.60 18.73 -26.28
N THR A 290 0.54 19.41 -26.35
CA THR A 290 1.86 18.76 -26.41
C THR A 290 2.87 19.52 -25.56
N ASP A 291 3.86 18.77 -25.02
CA ASP A 291 5.07 19.28 -24.40
C ASP A 291 6.31 18.84 -25.20
N HIS A 292 6.09 18.34 -26.42
CA HIS A 292 7.10 17.83 -27.35
C HIS A 292 7.88 16.61 -26.85
N LEU A 293 7.36 15.90 -25.83
CA LEU A 293 7.94 14.73 -25.22
C LEU A 293 7.02 13.54 -25.44
N TYR A 294 7.55 12.48 -26.10
CA TYR A 294 6.76 11.32 -26.46
C TYR A 294 7.42 10.05 -26.00
N GLY A 295 6.73 9.27 -25.15
CA GLY A 295 7.14 7.94 -24.68
C GLY A 295 6.49 6.87 -25.54
N PHE A 296 7.29 6.04 -26.21
CA PHE A 296 6.80 4.86 -26.91
C PHE A 296 7.93 3.84 -27.12
N ASP A 297 7.56 2.56 -27.05
CA ASP A 297 8.48 1.42 -27.16
C ASP A 297 7.96 0.48 -28.24
N LEU A 298 8.82 0.16 -29.23
CA LEU A 298 8.41 -0.65 -30.39
C LEU A 298 8.33 -2.14 -30.04
N PHE A 299 9.21 -2.66 -29.17
CA PHE A 299 9.40 -4.09 -28.92
C PHE A 299 9.53 -4.36 -27.41
N ASN A 300 8.50 -4.02 -26.61
CA ASN A 300 8.53 -4.27 -25.18
C ASN A 300 8.18 -5.74 -24.87
N GLU A 301 9.21 -6.54 -24.54
CA GLU A 301 9.10 -8.00 -24.24
C GLU A 301 8.51 -8.85 -25.38
N VAL A 302 8.58 -8.36 -26.60
CA VAL A 302 8.18 -9.08 -27.81
C VAL A 302 9.33 -9.06 -28.83
N ASP A 303 9.40 -10.08 -29.67
CA ASP A 303 10.44 -10.18 -30.70
C ASP A 303 10.29 -9.07 -31.75
N ALA A 304 11.40 -8.49 -32.13
CA ALA A 304 11.46 -7.64 -33.33
C ALA A 304 11.21 -8.48 -34.60
N PRO A 305 10.67 -7.87 -35.67
CA PRO A 305 10.41 -8.59 -36.93
C PRO A 305 11.68 -9.10 -37.60
N SER A 306 12.83 -8.56 -37.26
CA SER A 306 14.15 -8.96 -37.74
C SER A 306 15.22 -8.53 -36.74
N TRP A 307 16.27 -9.35 -36.61
CA TRP A 307 17.46 -9.02 -35.82
C TRP A 307 18.65 -8.55 -36.71
N ASP A 308 18.38 -8.21 -37.96
CA ASP A 308 19.32 -7.57 -38.83
C ASP A 308 19.54 -6.11 -38.43
N PRO A 309 20.79 -5.64 -38.18
CA PRO A 309 21.08 -4.28 -37.74
C PRO A 309 20.58 -3.17 -38.68
N GLU A 310 20.64 -3.39 -40.01
CA GLU A 310 20.20 -2.41 -41.02
C GLU A 310 18.66 -2.26 -40.98
N THR A 311 17.95 -3.38 -40.81
CA THR A 311 16.48 -3.41 -40.69
C THR A 311 16.03 -2.67 -39.41
N LEU A 312 16.66 -2.95 -38.27
CA LEU A 312 16.34 -2.29 -37.01
C LEU A 312 16.69 -0.79 -37.04
N ALA A 313 17.82 -0.43 -37.66
CA ALA A 313 18.17 0.96 -37.91
C ALA A 313 17.13 1.69 -38.76
N ALA A 314 16.60 1.04 -39.81
CA ALA A 314 15.53 1.59 -40.64
C ALA A 314 14.23 1.78 -39.82
N ILE A 315 13.84 0.79 -39.02
CA ILE A 315 12.68 0.85 -38.13
C ILE A 315 12.79 2.02 -37.13
N GLY A 316 13.91 2.15 -36.41
CA GLY A 316 14.13 3.24 -35.45
C GLY A 316 14.10 4.62 -36.10
N ARG A 317 14.74 4.76 -37.27
CA ARG A 317 14.73 6.01 -38.05
C ARG A 317 13.33 6.39 -38.49
N GLU A 318 12.57 5.47 -39.07
CA GLU A 318 11.24 5.75 -39.60
C GLU A 318 10.24 6.02 -38.48
N ALA A 319 10.33 5.31 -37.35
CA ALA A 319 9.53 5.57 -36.16
C ALA A 319 9.72 7.01 -35.64
N TYR A 320 10.98 7.43 -35.43
CA TYR A 320 11.27 8.81 -35.03
C TYR A 320 10.85 9.83 -36.09
N SER A 321 11.16 9.61 -37.39
CA SER A 321 10.84 10.55 -38.44
C SER A 321 9.32 10.76 -38.61
N SER A 322 8.51 9.75 -38.32
CA SER A 322 7.06 9.84 -38.36
C SER A 322 6.53 10.81 -37.30
N VAL A 323 7.07 10.79 -36.09
CA VAL A 323 6.72 11.74 -35.02
C VAL A 323 7.24 13.13 -35.36
N ALA A 324 8.50 13.25 -35.76
CA ALA A 324 9.14 14.53 -36.13
C ALA A 324 8.48 15.21 -37.32
N SER A 325 7.81 14.47 -38.22
CA SER A 325 7.05 15.04 -39.34
C SER A 325 5.81 15.80 -38.91
N VAL A 326 5.24 15.48 -37.72
CA VAL A 326 4.09 16.15 -37.14
C VAL A 326 4.52 17.23 -36.14
N ASP A 327 5.56 16.90 -35.34
CA ASP A 327 6.12 17.78 -34.33
C ASP A 327 7.67 17.88 -34.51
N PRO A 328 8.19 18.91 -35.18
CA PRO A 328 9.61 19.07 -35.42
C PRO A 328 10.46 19.25 -34.13
N GLU A 329 9.83 19.64 -33.02
CA GLU A 329 10.50 19.76 -31.71
C GLU A 329 10.53 18.46 -30.92
N ALA A 330 9.90 17.39 -31.41
CA ALA A 330 9.74 16.13 -30.73
C ALA A 330 11.05 15.57 -30.15
N GLN A 331 10.94 15.08 -28.93
CA GLN A 331 11.92 14.29 -28.21
C GLN A 331 11.29 12.91 -27.94
N TRP A 332 12.00 11.85 -28.26
CA TRP A 332 11.56 10.49 -27.99
C TRP A 332 12.15 10.00 -26.65
N LEU A 333 11.32 9.56 -25.72
CA LEU A 333 11.74 8.84 -24.52
C LEU A 333 11.51 7.36 -24.76
N GLN A 334 12.61 6.62 -24.85
CA GLN A 334 12.65 5.17 -25.11
C GLN A 334 12.96 4.43 -23.82
N SER A 335 12.16 3.43 -23.44
CA SER A 335 12.52 2.51 -22.36
C SER A 335 13.78 1.72 -22.73
N GLY A 336 14.73 1.65 -21.81
CA GLY A 336 15.91 0.78 -21.92
C GLY A 336 15.64 -0.66 -21.50
N TRP A 337 14.40 -0.99 -21.06
CA TRP A 337 14.02 -2.33 -20.61
C TRP A 337 14.27 -3.40 -21.66
N LEU A 338 13.97 -3.13 -22.92
CA LEU A 338 14.21 -4.08 -24.03
C LEU A 338 15.70 -4.47 -24.13
N PHE A 339 16.63 -3.54 -23.92
CA PHE A 339 18.08 -3.80 -23.96
C PHE A 339 18.57 -4.60 -22.76
N TYR A 340 17.86 -4.52 -21.62
CA TYR A 340 18.11 -5.33 -20.45
C TYR A 340 17.47 -6.72 -20.56
N TYR A 341 16.18 -6.79 -20.96
CA TYR A 341 15.36 -7.99 -20.94
C TYR A 341 15.85 -9.04 -21.94
N ASP A 342 16.09 -8.62 -23.17
CA ASP A 342 16.51 -9.52 -24.26
C ASP A 342 17.94 -9.24 -24.75
N ARG A 343 18.89 -9.28 -23.81
CA ARG A 343 20.34 -9.10 -24.12
C ARG A 343 20.91 -10.14 -25.09
N LYS A 344 20.21 -11.23 -25.34
CA LYS A 344 20.62 -12.25 -26.30
C LYS A 344 20.51 -11.72 -27.73
N HIS A 345 19.46 -10.99 -28.03
CA HIS A 345 19.20 -10.45 -29.35
C HIS A 345 19.66 -8.99 -29.49
N TRP A 346 19.41 -8.16 -28.46
CA TRP A 346 19.90 -6.77 -28.41
C TRP A 346 21.39 -6.74 -28.07
N THR A 347 22.23 -7.18 -29.06
CA THR A 347 23.69 -7.10 -28.92
C THR A 347 24.18 -5.65 -29.01
N PRO A 348 25.38 -5.30 -28.49
CA PRO A 348 25.93 -3.95 -28.61
C PRO A 348 25.91 -3.40 -30.03
N GLU A 349 26.17 -4.21 -31.06
CA GLU A 349 26.17 -3.81 -32.47
C GLU A 349 24.73 -3.45 -32.94
N ILE A 350 23.75 -4.20 -32.54
CA ILE A 350 22.34 -3.95 -32.88
C ILE A 350 21.85 -2.68 -32.18
N ILE A 351 22.19 -2.52 -30.92
CA ILE A 351 21.83 -1.31 -30.12
C ILE A 351 22.49 -0.09 -30.77
N GLU A 352 23.74 -0.18 -31.13
CA GLU A 352 24.47 0.90 -31.84
C GLU A 352 23.77 1.31 -33.13
N ALA A 353 23.48 0.32 -34.02
CA ALA A 353 22.82 0.57 -35.29
C ALA A 353 21.45 1.23 -35.12
N TYR A 354 20.65 0.71 -34.16
CA TYR A 354 19.31 1.23 -33.83
C TYR A 354 19.34 2.67 -33.30
N LEU A 355 20.20 2.96 -32.31
CA LEU A 355 20.27 4.27 -31.67
C LEU A 355 20.93 5.34 -32.58
N LYS A 356 21.95 4.98 -33.36
CA LYS A 356 22.61 5.91 -34.31
C LYS A 356 21.74 6.26 -35.52
N ALA A 357 20.68 5.48 -35.79
CA ALA A 357 19.73 5.78 -36.85
C ALA A 357 18.82 6.97 -36.51
N VAL A 358 18.68 7.30 -35.24
CA VAL A 358 17.95 8.47 -34.75
C VAL A 358 18.91 9.66 -34.58
N PRO A 359 18.55 10.89 -34.99
CA PRO A 359 19.46 12.04 -34.84
C PRO A 359 19.91 12.22 -33.39
N GLN A 360 21.18 12.60 -33.22
CA GLN A 360 21.79 12.80 -31.90
C GLN A 360 21.00 13.76 -31.03
N GLY A 361 20.74 13.34 -29.78
CA GLY A 361 19.98 14.11 -28.81
C GLY A 361 18.47 14.13 -29.02
N LYS A 362 17.93 13.36 -29.96
CA LYS A 362 16.50 13.26 -30.25
C LYS A 362 15.81 12.06 -29.62
N VAL A 363 16.56 11.10 -29.14
CA VAL A 363 16.08 10.01 -28.28
C VAL A 363 16.80 10.07 -26.93
N THR A 364 16.04 10.02 -25.85
CA THR A 364 16.54 9.90 -24.47
C THR A 364 16.19 8.52 -23.96
N ILE A 365 17.17 7.77 -23.48
CA ILE A 365 16.97 6.41 -22.98
C ILE A 365 16.67 6.45 -21.49
N LEU A 366 15.59 5.81 -21.07
CA LEU A 366 15.31 5.52 -19.66
C LEU A 366 16.05 4.23 -19.31
N ASP A 367 17.19 4.33 -18.64
CA ASP A 367 17.98 3.16 -18.25
C ASP A 367 17.34 2.44 -17.07
N TYR A 368 16.43 1.53 -17.35
CA TYR A 368 15.63 0.80 -16.35
C TYR A 368 16.48 -0.17 -15.53
N TYR A 369 16.09 -0.35 -14.26
CA TYR A 369 16.59 -1.39 -13.37
C TYR A 369 18.10 -1.27 -13.09
N THR A 370 18.56 -0.04 -12.94
CA THR A 370 19.97 0.30 -12.70
C THR A 370 20.52 -0.27 -11.41
N GLU A 371 19.67 -0.48 -10.38
CA GLU A 371 20.06 -1.16 -9.14
C GLU A 371 20.47 -2.62 -9.35
N HIS A 372 20.05 -3.25 -10.44
CA HIS A 372 20.47 -4.59 -10.83
C HIS A 372 21.58 -4.54 -11.89
N THR A 373 21.30 -3.98 -13.07
CA THR A 373 22.21 -3.92 -14.21
C THR A 373 22.07 -2.60 -14.96
N PRO A 374 22.94 -1.63 -14.74
CA PRO A 374 22.95 -0.39 -15.53
C PRO A 374 23.39 -0.70 -16.96
N VAL A 375 22.50 -0.47 -17.94
CA VAL A 375 22.75 -0.79 -19.35
C VAL A 375 23.69 0.24 -20.00
N TRP A 376 23.75 1.46 -19.46
CA TRP A 376 24.66 2.49 -19.95
C TRP A 376 26.16 2.04 -19.92
N GLU A 377 26.53 1.21 -18.94
CA GLU A 377 27.88 0.64 -18.83
C GLU A 377 28.18 -0.38 -19.95
N LEU A 378 27.14 -1.08 -20.44
CA LEU A 378 27.23 -2.12 -21.44
C LEU A 378 27.20 -1.59 -22.90
N THR A 379 26.76 -0.32 -23.07
CA THR A 379 26.44 0.28 -24.38
C THR A 379 27.26 1.53 -24.67
N ASP A 380 28.44 1.70 -24.07
CA ASP A 380 29.22 2.94 -24.15
C ASP A 380 28.36 4.20 -24.06
N ARG A 381 27.59 4.28 -22.96
CA ARG A 381 26.68 5.39 -22.68
C ARG A 381 25.63 5.60 -23.78
N PHE A 382 24.96 4.50 -24.18
CA PHE A 382 24.00 4.50 -25.29
C PHE A 382 24.49 5.17 -26.58
N HIS A 383 25.79 4.94 -26.89
CA HIS A 383 26.46 5.48 -28.07
C HIS A 383 26.31 7.00 -28.20
N GLY A 384 26.30 7.69 -27.08
CA GLY A 384 26.22 9.15 -26.97
C GLY A 384 24.81 9.74 -26.97
N GLN A 385 23.77 8.97 -27.10
CA GLN A 385 22.40 9.49 -26.87
C GLN A 385 22.22 9.84 -25.37
N PRO A 386 21.45 10.90 -25.03
CA PRO A 386 21.17 11.21 -23.64
C PRO A 386 20.42 10.07 -22.94
N TYR A 387 20.67 9.91 -21.64
CA TYR A 387 19.96 8.91 -20.85
C TYR A 387 19.63 9.42 -19.44
N ILE A 388 18.56 8.86 -18.86
CA ILE A 388 18.13 9.08 -17.49
C ILE A 388 18.41 7.79 -16.73
N PHE A 389 19.18 7.89 -15.64
CA PHE A 389 19.44 6.78 -14.71
C PHE A 389 18.17 6.52 -13.91
N CYS A 390 17.55 5.33 -14.02
CA CYS A 390 16.27 5.02 -13.43
C CYS A 390 16.34 3.84 -12.46
N TYR A 391 15.94 4.10 -11.22
CA TYR A 391 15.69 3.10 -10.19
C TYR A 391 14.30 2.48 -10.39
N LEU A 392 14.20 1.16 -10.50
CA LEU A 392 12.92 0.47 -10.64
C LEU A 392 12.31 0.16 -9.27
N GLY A 393 13.02 -0.56 -8.42
CA GLY A 393 12.73 -0.76 -6.99
C GLY A 393 11.54 -1.65 -6.66
N ASN A 394 10.52 -1.72 -7.50
CA ASN A 394 9.32 -2.52 -7.26
C ASN A 394 8.77 -3.14 -8.54
N PHE A 395 8.41 -4.42 -8.45
CA PHE A 395 7.71 -5.19 -9.48
C PHE A 395 6.30 -5.52 -9.00
N GLY A 396 5.29 -5.35 -9.84
CA GLY A 396 3.92 -5.77 -9.58
C GLY A 396 3.19 -5.09 -8.41
N GLY A 397 3.82 -4.15 -7.71
CA GLY A 397 3.30 -3.59 -6.45
C GLY A 397 3.54 -4.52 -5.25
N ASN A 398 4.53 -5.42 -5.31
CA ASN A 398 4.85 -6.36 -4.23
C ASN A 398 5.15 -5.66 -2.90
N THR A 399 4.77 -6.31 -1.80
CA THR A 399 4.99 -5.82 -0.44
C THR A 399 6.20 -6.50 0.21
N ARG A 400 7.41 -6.21 -0.30
CA ARG A 400 8.66 -6.75 0.22
C ARG A 400 9.68 -5.67 0.50
N LEU A 401 10.42 -5.78 1.62
CA LEU A 401 11.57 -4.92 1.91
C LEU A 401 12.72 -5.27 0.93
N ALA A 402 13.02 -4.36 0.02
CA ALA A 402 14.07 -4.54 -0.99
C ALA A 402 14.65 -3.19 -1.44
N GLY A 403 15.83 -3.24 -2.02
CA GLY A 403 16.59 -2.11 -2.53
C GLY A 403 18.05 -2.17 -2.05
N PRO A 404 19.06 -2.05 -2.93
CA PRO A 404 20.47 -2.10 -2.53
C PRO A 404 20.99 -0.70 -2.19
N PHE A 405 20.56 -0.11 -1.08
CA PHE A 405 20.76 1.32 -0.76
C PHE A 405 22.19 1.81 -1.02
N ARG A 406 23.21 1.19 -0.39
CA ARG A 406 24.60 1.64 -0.52
C ARG A 406 25.14 1.47 -1.94
N LYS A 407 24.76 0.38 -2.60
CA LYS A 407 25.15 0.12 -3.98
C LYS A 407 24.50 1.11 -4.94
N GLU A 408 23.23 1.42 -4.71
CA GLU A 408 22.48 2.38 -5.52
C GLU A 408 23.04 3.80 -5.38
N SER A 409 23.37 4.24 -4.16
CA SER A 409 24.05 5.51 -3.91
C SER A 409 25.35 5.64 -4.71
N ALA A 410 26.17 4.59 -4.69
CA ALA A 410 27.43 4.56 -5.43
C ALA A 410 27.18 4.59 -6.96
N ARG A 411 26.20 3.87 -7.46
CA ARG A 411 25.84 3.82 -8.89
C ARG A 411 25.30 5.14 -9.42
N ILE A 412 24.48 5.83 -8.64
CA ILE A 412 24.00 7.17 -8.99
C ILE A 412 25.20 8.12 -9.12
N THR A 413 26.10 8.11 -8.14
CA THR A 413 27.32 8.94 -8.17
C THR A 413 28.14 8.65 -9.44
N ASP A 414 28.31 7.37 -9.75
CA ASP A 414 29.06 6.93 -10.91
C ASP A 414 28.42 7.34 -12.25
N ALA A 415 27.11 7.21 -12.36
CA ALA A 415 26.36 7.64 -13.54
C ALA A 415 26.46 9.17 -13.77
N LEU A 416 26.45 9.95 -12.69
CA LEU A 416 26.58 11.40 -12.77
C LEU A 416 28.01 11.83 -13.12
N GLU A 417 29.03 11.29 -12.44
CA GLU A 417 30.42 11.75 -12.57
C GLU A 417 31.13 11.17 -13.81
N ARG A 418 30.90 9.91 -14.12
CA ARG A 418 31.57 9.17 -15.20
C ARG A 418 30.66 8.81 -16.37
N GLY A 419 29.38 8.53 -16.07
CA GLY A 419 28.40 8.09 -17.05
C GLY A 419 27.87 9.20 -17.94
N GLY A 420 27.85 10.45 -17.43
CA GLY A 420 27.25 11.58 -18.14
C GLY A 420 25.73 11.49 -18.24
N ALA A 421 25.08 10.90 -17.24
CA ALA A 421 23.62 10.87 -17.15
C ALA A 421 23.02 12.28 -17.21
N THR A 422 22.03 12.49 -18.05
CA THR A 422 21.34 13.78 -18.20
C THR A 422 20.19 13.94 -17.20
N GLY A 423 19.82 12.83 -16.55
CA GLY A 423 18.73 12.81 -15.58
C GLY A 423 18.83 11.67 -14.57
N ILE A 424 18.01 11.80 -13.53
CA ILE A 424 17.71 10.75 -12.55
C ILE A 424 16.21 10.52 -12.55
N GLY A 425 15.77 9.27 -12.40
CA GLY A 425 14.36 8.93 -12.38
C GLY A 425 14.06 7.64 -11.65
N CYS A 426 12.78 7.32 -11.58
CA CYS A 426 12.26 6.07 -11.05
C CYS A 426 11.19 5.50 -11.98
N THR A 427 11.29 4.19 -12.23
CA THR A 427 10.44 3.46 -13.18
C THR A 427 9.76 2.27 -12.52
N LEU A 428 9.23 2.46 -11.32
CA LEU A 428 8.57 1.43 -10.53
C LEU A 428 7.32 0.88 -11.24
N GLU A 429 7.11 -0.42 -11.19
CA GLU A 429 5.90 -1.01 -11.76
C GLU A 429 4.64 -0.74 -10.92
N GLY A 430 4.80 -0.61 -9.60
CA GLY A 430 3.69 -0.32 -8.71
C GLY A 430 4.15 0.30 -7.40
N PHE A 431 3.22 0.97 -6.70
CA PHE A 431 3.44 1.46 -5.35
C PHE A 431 3.28 0.28 -4.38
N GLY A 432 4.40 -0.31 -4.02
CA GLY A 432 4.48 -1.25 -2.92
C GLY A 432 4.87 -0.51 -1.64
N ILE A 433 5.78 -1.14 -0.91
CA ILE A 433 6.47 -0.55 0.24
C ILE A 433 7.80 0.06 -0.22
N ASN A 434 8.65 0.49 0.72
CA ASN A 434 9.98 1.09 0.41
C ASN A 434 9.92 2.51 -0.19
N ARG A 435 8.89 3.30 0.11
CA ARG A 435 8.71 4.67 -0.42
C ARG A 435 9.96 5.54 -0.25
N TRP A 436 10.64 5.46 0.89
CA TRP A 436 11.83 6.24 1.22
C TRP A 436 12.99 6.04 0.23
N MET A 437 13.09 4.87 -0.44
CA MET A 437 14.11 4.62 -1.46
C MET A 437 13.90 5.53 -2.68
N TYR A 438 12.66 5.76 -3.11
CA TYR A 438 12.34 6.66 -4.23
C TYR A 438 12.61 8.12 -3.86
N GLU A 439 12.27 8.52 -2.63
CA GLU A 439 12.59 9.85 -2.09
C GLU A 439 14.11 10.06 -2.07
N TYR A 440 14.88 9.04 -1.65
CA TYR A 440 16.33 9.09 -1.66
C TYR A 440 16.89 9.27 -3.07
N VAL A 441 16.48 8.41 -4.01
CA VAL A 441 16.98 8.46 -5.41
C VAL A 441 16.69 9.81 -6.05
N LEU A 442 15.46 10.34 -5.91
CA LEU A 442 15.09 11.64 -6.45
C LEU A 442 15.85 12.80 -5.77
N SER A 443 16.16 12.68 -4.48
CA SER A 443 16.96 13.69 -3.77
C SER A 443 18.38 13.82 -4.33
N ARG A 444 18.92 12.75 -4.92
CA ARG A 444 20.26 12.74 -5.55
C ARG A 444 20.34 13.55 -6.85
N ALA A 445 19.21 13.99 -7.38
CA ALA A 445 19.15 14.92 -8.51
C ALA A 445 19.57 16.37 -8.12
N TRP A 446 19.73 16.62 -6.82
CA TRP A 446 20.02 17.93 -6.25
C TRP A 446 21.28 17.89 -5.40
N ASP A 447 22.16 18.90 -5.58
CA ASP A 447 23.31 19.12 -4.70
C ASP A 447 22.83 19.76 -3.40
N SER A 448 22.87 19.00 -2.32
CA SER A 448 22.43 19.41 -0.98
C SER A 448 23.54 19.34 0.06
N ASN A 449 24.74 18.88 -0.32
CA ASN A 449 25.89 18.66 0.58
C ASN A 449 25.55 17.76 1.79
N VAL A 450 24.65 16.77 1.60
CA VAL A 450 24.22 15.84 2.65
C VAL A 450 24.76 14.45 2.32
N SER A 451 25.48 13.87 3.24
CA SER A 451 25.95 12.49 3.14
C SER A 451 24.78 11.49 3.31
N ASP A 452 24.97 10.24 2.82
CA ASP A 452 24.00 9.16 3.01
C ASP A 452 23.61 8.96 4.47
N ASP A 453 24.59 8.99 5.40
CA ASP A 453 24.33 8.78 6.82
C ASP A 453 23.55 9.95 7.46
N GLU A 454 23.81 11.19 7.02
CA GLU A 454 23.01 12.35 7.44
C GLU A 454 21.59 12.29 6.90
N TRP A 455 21.41 11.82 5.65
CA TRP A 455 20.10 11.63 5.05
C TRP A 455 19.30 10.57 5.82
N LEU A 456 19.92 9.43 6.17
CA LEU A 456 19.30 8.37 6.98
C LEU A 456 18.97 8.83 8.41
N SER A 457 19.84 9.68 9.01
CA SER A 457 19.54 10.28 10.32
C SER A 457 18.36 11.27 10.26
N ALA A 458 18.19 11.97 9.13
CA ALA A 458 17.02 12.79 8.90
C ALA A 458 15.77 11.93 8.70
N LEU A 459 15.91 10.73 8.09
CA LEU A 459 14.83 9.78 7.95
C LEU A 459 14.38 9.23 9.31
N ASP A 460 15.29 8.90 10.25
CA ASP A 460 14.94 8.52 11.63
C ASP A 460 14.01 9.55 12.28
N ARG A 461 14.34 10.86 12.15
CA ARG A 461 13.52 11.92 12.72
C ARG A 461 12.14 12.04 12.05
N ARG A 462 12.08 11.93 10.72
CA ARG A 462 10.84 12.03 9.94
C ARG A 462 9.89 10.86 10.17
N HIS A 463 10.47 9.68 10.41
CA HIS A 463 9.73 8.44 10.63
C HIS A 463 9.48 8.15 12.12
N HIS A 464 9.90 9.05 13.01
CA HIS A 464 9.76 8.88 14.46
C HIS A 464 10.28 7.53 14.94
N SER A 465 11.45 7.15 14.44
CA SER A 465 12.14 5.88 14.74
C SER A 465 13.36 6.11 15.65
N PRO A 466 13.90 5.07 16.30
CA PRO A 466 15.11 5.18 17.10
C PRO A 466 16.29 5.72 16.30
N GLU A 467 17.18 6.47 16.95
CA GLU A 467 18.41 6.99 16.31
C GLU A 467 19.25 5.85 15.75
N GLY A 468 19.63 5.94 14.45
CA GLY A 468 20.40 4.94 13.72
C GLY A 468 19.59 3.73 13.25
N PHE A 469 18.26 3.76 13.39
CA PHE A 469 17.38 2.67 12.92
C PHE A 469 17.47 2.52 11.41
N TRP A 470 17.22 3.58 10.64
CA TRP A 470 17.26 3.52 9.18
C TRP A 470 18.66 3.29 8.63
N LYS A 471 19.71 3.73 9.34
CA LYS A 471 21.07 3.32 8.99
C LYS A 471 21.25 1.80 9.11
N SER A 472 20.75 1.22 10.20
CA SER A 472 20.81 -0.25 10.40
C SER A 472 19.96 -1.00 9.37
N MET A 473 18.78 -0.48 9.01
CA MET A 473 17.96 -1.02 7.93
C MET A 473 18.70 -0.96 6.58
N ALA A 474 19.30 0.16 6.23
CA ALA A 474 20.07 0.34 4.99
C ALA A 474 21.28 -0.59 4.91
N ASP A 475 22.04 -0.72 6.00
CA ASP A 475 23.28 -1.49 6.04
C ASP A 475 23.08 -3.00 6.21
N CYS A 476 21.95 -3.44 6.80
CA CYS A 476 21.73 -4.85 7.12
C CYS A 476 20.57 -5.51 6.38
N ILE A 477 19.58 -4.76 5.91
CA ILE A 477 18.35 -5.29 5.29
C ILE A 477 18.27 -4.94 3.81
N TYR A 478 18.51 -3.67 3.45
CA TYR A 478 18.42 -3.17 2.08
C TYR A 478 19.70 -3.47 1.28
N LEU A 479 19.92 -4.77 1.01
CA LEU A 479 21.18 -5.27 0.43
C LEU A 479 21.07 -5.70 -1.03
N ARG A 480 19.84 -5.95 -1.53
CA ARG A 480 19.62 -6.54 -2.85
C ARG A 480 18.53 -5.78 -3.61
N ALA A 481 18.69 -5.68 -4.93
CA ALA A 481 17.66 -5.20 -5.84
C ALA A 481 16.38 -6.04 -5.70
N SER A 482 15.22 -5.40 -5.82
CA SER A 482 13.94 -6.09 -5.94
C SER A 482 13.90 -6.93 -7.22
N ALA A 483 13.09 -7.95 -7.21
CA ALA A 483 12.59 -8.66 -8.38
C ALA A 483 11.09 -8.88 -8.15
N SER A 484 10.39 -9.58 -9.04
CA SER A 484 8.99 -9.94 -8.82
C SER A 484 8.84 -11.02 -7.74
N GLU A 485 9.28 -10.69 -6.55
CA GLU A 485 9.38 -11.59 -5.39
C GLU A 485 8.41 -11.16 -4.30
N GLY A 486 7.88 -12.13 -3.56
CA GLY A 486 7.08 -11.93 -2.36
C GLY A 486 7.60 -12.76 -1.20
N VAL A 487 6.77 -12.93 -0.18
CA VAL A 487 6.99 -13.88 0.91
C VAL A 487 6.23 -15.17 0.62
N LEU A 488 6.69 -16.31 1.17
CA LEU A 488 6.07 -17.62 0.94
C LEU A 488 4.56 -17.65 1.27
N MET A 489 4.11 -16.81 2.17
CA MET A 489 2.68 -16.68 2.51
C MET A 489 1.79 -16.35 1.29
N CYS A 490 2.34 -15.63 0.32
CA CYS A 490 1.64 -15.21 -0.89
C CYS A 490 1.77 -16.20 -2.04
N ASP A 491 2.58 -17.23 -1.89
CA ASP A 491 2.81 -18.25 -2.93
C ASP A 491 1.80 -19.40 -2.82
N ARG A 492 1.57 -20.11 -3.92
CA ARG A 492 0.82 -21.36 -3.88
C ARG A 492 1.61 -22.37 -3.03
N PRO A 493 0.96 -23.07 -2.08
CA PRO A 493 1.63 -24.02 -1.21
C PRO A 493 2.36 -25.13 -1.95
N CYS A 494 3.55 -25.51 -1.48
CA CYS A 494 4.34 -26.62 -1.98
C CYS A 494 5.12 -27.29 -0.85
N LEU A 495 5.55 -28.55 -1.08
CA LEU A 495 6.22 -29.37 -0.09
C LEU A 495 7.58 -28.83 0.34
N GLU A 496 8.29 -28.16 -0.55
CA GLU A 496 9.61 -27.57 -0.32
C GLU A 496 9.90 -26.45 -1.32
N GLY A 497 10.77 -25.51 -0.98
CA GLY A 497 11.09 -24.38 -1.83
C GLY A 497 9.91 -23.43 -2.02
N TYR A 498 9.65 -23.05 -3.25
CA TYR A 498 8.59 -22.14 -3.69
C TYR A 498 7.94 -22.68 -4.95
N HIS A 499 6.63 -22.50 -5.09
CA HIS A 499 5.89 -22.91 -6.29
C HIS A 499 6.24 -21.99 -7.46
N SER A 500 6.16 -20.68 -7.25
CA SER A 500 6.48 -19.68 -8.26
C SER A 500 7.96 -19.29 -8.22
N TRP A 501 8.59 -19.17 -9.40
CA TRP A 501 9.93 -18.60 -9.51
C TRP A 501 9.99 -17.11 -9.14
N ARG A 502 8.84 -16.45 -9.03
CA ARG A 502 8.67 -15.02 -8.70
C ARG A 502 8.66 -14.74 -7.20
N VAL A 503 8.55 -15.78 -6.37
CA VAL A 503 8.62 -15.62 -4.91
C VAL A 503 10.06 -15.74 -4.43
N ALA A 504 10.43 -14.99 -3.40
CA ALA A 504 11.79 -14.94 -2.91
C ALA A 504 12.34 -16.29 -2.47
N HIS A 505 13.36 -16.75 -3.15
CA HIS A 505 14.04 -18.00 -2.81
C HIS A 505 15.02 -17.84 -1.64
N ARG A 506 15.52 -16.64 -1.40
CA ARG A 506 16.44 -16.35 -0.29
C ARG A 506 16.22 -14.94 0.23
N THR A 507 16.09 -14.84 1.53
CA THR A 507 16.21 -13.57 2.26
C THR A 507 17.68 -13.16 2.23
N PRO A 508 18.03 -11.97 1.69
CA PRO A 508 19.42 -11.56 1.50
C PRO A 508 20.12 -11.13 2.79
N TYR A 509 19.45 -11.21 3.92
CA TYR A 509 19.88 -10.80 5.25
C TYR A 509 19.51 -11.88 6.29
N ASP A 510 20.07 -11.78 7.49
CA ASP A 510 19.67 -12.63 8.62
C ASP A 510 18.30 -12.17 9.19
N PRO A 511 17.24 -13.00 9.11
CA PRO A 511 15.91 -12.64 9.64
C PRO A 511 15.92 -12.17 11.10
N ALA A 512 16.83 -12.72 11.94
CA ALA A 512 16.94 -12.32 13.34
C ALA A 512 17.40 -10.87 13.51
N VAL A 513 18.11 -10.29 12.52
CA VAL A 513 18.46 -8.86 12.53
C VAL A 513 17.21 -8.02 12.36
N LEU A 514 16.36 -8.37 11.38
CA LEU A 514 15.11 -7.64 11.14
C LEU A 514 14.17 -7.74 12.34
N GLU A 515 14.06 -8.91 12.95
CA GLU A 515 13.24 -9.11 14.18
C GLU A 515 13.71 -8.22 15.33
N ARG A 516 15.02 -8.09 15.55
CA ARG A 516 15.56 -7.19 16.57
C ARG A 516 15.27 -5.71 16.25
N LEU A 517 15.45 -5.30 15.00
CA LEU A 517 15.14 -3.93 14.57
C LEU A 517 13.65 -3.63 14.73
N TYR A 518 12.80 -4.57 14.37
CA TYR A 518 11.35 -4.45 14.56
C TYR A 518 10.97 -4.32 16.05
N SER A 519 11.58 -5.14 16.92
CA SER A 519 11.37 -5.03 18.37
C SER A 519 11.80 -3.66 18.91
N GLN A 520 12.94 -3.12 18.44
CA GLN A 520 13.40 -1.78 18.82
C GLN A 520 12.42 -0.68 18.36
N LEU A 521 11.84 -0.82 17.15
CA LEU A 521 10.84 0.11 16.64
C LEU A 521 9.57 0.10 17.53
N LEU A 522 9.10 -1.09 17.91
CA LEU A 522 7.95 -1.25 18.81
C LEU A 522 8.20 -0.71 20.21
N GLU A 523 9.39 -0.99 20.79
CA GLU A 523 9.80 -0.50 22.11
C GLU A 523 9.92 1.02 22.15
N TYR A 524 10.32 1.65 21.04
CA TYR A 524 10.39 3.10 20.92
C TYR A 524 9.00 3.75 21.04
N GLY A 525 7.94 3.12 20.50
CA GLY A 525 6.56 3.47 20.75
C GLY A 525 6.15 4.80 20.13
N GLY A 526 6.44 5.03 18.86
CA GLY A 526 5.96 6.18 18.09
C GLY A 526 4.43 6.21 17.96
N ASP A 527 3.87 7.38 17.65
CA ASP A 527 2.42 7.57 17.48
C ASP A 527 2.04 8.28 16.18
N SER A 528 3.02 8.63 15.34
CA SER A 528 2.77 9.24 14.03
C SER A 528 2.21 8.24 13.03
N ASP A 529 1.55 8.71 12.00
CA ASP A 529 1.00 7.88 10.93
C ASP A 529 2.09 7.13 10.17
N ILE A 530 3.21 7.80 9.88
CA ILE A 530 4.36 7.19 9.20
C ILE A 530 5.01 6.07 10.05
N TRP A 531 5.11 6.24 11.38
CA TRP A 531 5.59 5.19 12.26
C TRP A 531 4.69 3.94 12.20
N ARG A 532 3.36 4.14 12.18
CA ARG A 532 2.41 3.01 12.02
C ARG A 532 2.56 2.32 10.67
N THR A 533 2.89 3.08 9.61
CA THR A 533 3.20 2.50 8.30
C THR A 533 4.44 1.62 8.38
N ASP A 534 5.53 2.11 8.96
CA ASP A 534 6.76 1.33 9.14
C ASP A 534 6.53 0.06 9.98
N VAL A 535 5.73 0.17 11.06
CA VAL A 535 5.35 -1.00 11.89
C VAL A 535 4.59 -2.04 11.07
N ALA A 536 3.65 -1.62 10.24
CA ALA A 536 2.87 -2.55 9.41
C ALA A 536 3.74 -3.20 8.33
N GLU A 537 4.50 -2.42 7.57
CA GLU A 537 5.34 -2.91 6.48
C GLU A 537 6.46 -3.85 6.96
N ILE A 538 7.21 -3.42 7.97
CA ILE A 538 8.31 -4.20 8.55
C ILE A 538 7.76 -5.42 9.27
N GLY A 539 6.68 -5.29 10.03
CA GLY A 539 6.06 -6.38 10.75
C GLY A 539 5.51 -7.46 9.83
N CYS A 540 4.87 -7.11 8.71
CA CYS A 540 4.44 -8.06 7.68
C CYS A 540 5.64 -8.85 7.11
N GLN A 541 6.77 -8.18 6.86
CA GLN A 541 7.99 -8.85 6.41
C GLN A 541 8.56 -9.80 7.47
N VAL A 542 8.55 -9.41 8.75
CA VAL A 542 8.99 -10.27 9.88
C VAL A 542 8.14 -11.55 9.94
N LEU A 543 6.81 -11.40 9.87
CA LEU A 543 5.89 -12.55 9.86
C LEU A 543 6.14 -13.45 8.63
N GLY A 544 6.32 -12.83 7.44
CA GLY A 544 6.64 -13.55 6.21
C GLY A 544 7.94 -14.33 6.27
N ASN A 545 8.98 -13.80 6.94
CA ASN A 545 10.26 -14.45 7.11
C ASN A 545 10.20 -15.70 8.03
N ARG A 546 9.25 -15.77 8.97
CA ARG A 546 9.05 -16.91 9.86
C ARG A 546 8.35 -18.09 9.18
N PHE A 547 7.55 -17.83 8.18
CA PHE A 547 6.63 -18.78 7.58
C PHE A 547 7.33 -19.99 6.90
N PRO A 548 8.43 -19.84 6.13
CA PRO A 548 9.11 -20.97 5.50
C PRO A 548 9.56 -22.05 6.49
N ALA A 549 10.11 -21.66 7.64
CA ALA A 549 10.56 -22.60 8.66
C ALA A 549 9.39 -23.39 9.28
N LEU A 550 8.23 -22.77 9.44
CA LEU A 550 7.01 -23.45 9.91
C LEU A 550 6.53 -24.46 8.87
N ARG A 551 6.44 -24.09 7.59
CA ARG A 551 6.07 -24.99 6.51
C ARG A 551 6.98 -26.20 6.47
N ASP A 552 8.30 -26.02 6.55
CA ASP A 552 9.26 -27.12 6.50
C ASP A 552 9.10 -28.06 7.69
N ARG A 553 8.88 -27.54 8.91
CA ARG A 553 8.56 -28.33 10.11
C ARG A 553 7.24 -29.10 9.97
N PHE A 554 6.20 -28.44 9.43
CA PHE A 554 4.91 -29.06 9.16
C PHE A 554 5.04 -30.26 8.23
N VAL A 555 5.68 -30.08 7.06
CA VAL A 555 5.91 -31.14 6.09
C VAL A 555 6.74 -32.27 6.69
N ALA A 556 7.79 -31.97 7.48
CA ALA A 556 8.59 -32.99 8.16
C ALA A 556 7.80 -33.78 9.19
N ALA A 557 6.91 -33.17 9.94
CA ALA A 557 6.02 -33.85 10.90
C ALA A 557 5.02 -34.75 10.18
N CYS A 558 4.42 -34.30 9.08
CA CYS A 558 3.52 -35.11 8.23
C CYS A 558 4.24 -36.33 7.66
N ARG A 559 5.42 -36.15 7.05
CA ARG A 559 6.24 -37.25 6.50
C ARG A 559 6.67 -38.27 7.55
N ALA A 560 6.82 -37.83 8.80
CA ALA A 560 7.14 -38.70 9.94
C ALA A 560 5.91 -39.35 10.61
N GLY A 561 4.69 -39.07 10.12
CA GLY A 561 3.44 -39.61 10.69
C GLY A 561 3.07 -39.01 12.06
N ARG A 562 3.68 -37.87 12.47
CA ARG A 562 3.40 -37.22 13.75
C ARG A 562 2.21 -36.26 13.62
N LYS A 563 1.00 -36.83 13.47
CA LYS A 563 -0.22 -36.07 13.09
C LYS A 563 -0.58 -34.95 14.07
N ASP A 564 -0.48 -35.17 15.39
CA ASP A 564 -0.84 -34.15 16.39
C ASP A 564 0.15 -32.97 16.36
N GLU A 565 1.45 -33.25 16.22
CA GLU A 565 2.48 -32.22 16.02
C GLU A 565 2.25 -31.45 14.71
N ALA A 566 1.98 -32.15 13.62
CA ALA A 566 1.70 -31.53 12.32
C ALA A 566 0.46 -30.63 12.41
N ARG A 567 -0.61 -31.06 13.07
CA ARG A 567 -1.83 -30.24 13.28
C ARG A 567 -1.50 -28.97 14.05
N SER A 568 -0.77 -29.06 15.15
CA SER A 568 -0.35 -27.89 15.94
C SER A 568 0.48 -26.89 15.12
N ILE A 569 1.40 -27.39 14.29
CA ILE A 569 2.20 -26.50 13.40
C ILE A 569 1.32 -25.91 12.28
N GLY A 570 0.39 -26.69 11.73
CA GLY A 570 -0.58 -26.17 10.75
C GLY A 570 -1.43 -25.04 11.30
N ASP A 571 -1.91 -25.18 12.55
CA ASP A 571 -2.64 -24.12 13.25
C ASP A 571 -1.76 -22.86 13.46
N GLU A 572 -0.47 -23.03 13.79
CA GLU A 572 0.50 -21.93 13.92
C GLU A 572 0.71 -21.22 12.57
N MET A 573 0.76 -21.95 11.44
CA MET A 573 0.88 -21.38 10.10
C MET A 573 -0.35 -20.53 9.77
N ILE A 574 -1.56 -21.04 10.01
CA ILE A 574 -2.81 -20.29 9.78
C ILE A 574 -2.85 -19.03 10.63
N HIS A 575 -2.50 -19.15 11.91
CA HIS A 575 -2.46 -18.01 12.82
C HIS A 575 -1.47 -16.91 12.35
N LEU A 576 -0.34 -17.31 11.77
CA LEU A 576 0.65 -16.36 11.25
C LEU A 576 0.10 -15.57 10.03
N LEU A 577 -0.66 -16.26 9.13
CA LEU A 577 -1.36 -15.60 8.03
C LEU A 577 -2.43 -14.63 8.53
N GLU A 578 -3.20 -15.02 9.54
CA GLU A 578 -4.22 -14.15 10.15
C GLU A 578 -3.60 -12.91 10.82
N LYS A 579 -2.45 -13.07 11.47
CA LYS A 579 -1.68 -11.95 12.03
C LYS A 579 -1.19 -10.99 10.95
N ALA A 580 -0.68 -11.51 9.84
CA ALA A 580 -0.21 -10.69 8.73
C ALA A 580 -1.38 -9.92 8.10
N ASP A 581 -2.54 -10.58 7.89
CA ASP A 581 -3.76 -9.95 7.41
C ASP A 581 -4.22 -8.81 8.34
N ALA A 582 -4.28 -9.08 9.64
CA ALA A 582 -4.70 -8.09 10.63
C ALA A 582 -3.73 -6.89 10.70
N LEU A 583 -2.41 -7.14 10.65
CA LEU A 583 -1.40 -6.10 10.70
C LEU A 583 -1.45 -5.21 9.44
N ALA A 584 -1.56 -5.80 8.26
CA ALA A 584 -1.76 -5.06 7.01
C ALA A 584 -3.03 -4.19 7.07
N GLY A 585 -4.12 -4.69 7.68
CA GLY A 585 -5.38 -3.96 7.86
C GLY A 585 -5.27 -2.70 8.71
N THR A 586 -4.15 -2.48 9.39
CA THR A 586 -3.91 -1.23 10.14
C THR A 586 -3.63 -0.03 9.24
N ARG A 587 -3.35 -0.30 7.94
CA ARG A 587 -3.01 0.74 6.96
C ARG A 587 -3.98 0.73 5.78
N PRO A 588 -4.58 1.90 5.42
CA PRO A 588 -5.51 1.99 4.30
C PRO A 588 -4.92 1.51 2.96
N GLU A 589 -3.65 1.81 2.72
CA GLU A 589 -2.92 1.46 1.49
C GLU A 589 -2.62 -0.04 1.34
N LEU A 590 -2.73 -0.82 2.42
CA LEU A 590 -2.50 -2.26 2.44
C LEU A 590 -3.82 -3.05 2.56
N ARG A 591 -4.95 -2.52 2.05
CA ARG A 591 -6.28 -3.11 2.18
C ARG A 591 -6.90 -3.40 0.82
N MET A 592 -7.37 -4.63 0.65
CA MET A 592 -8.06 -5.09 -0.57
C MET A 592 -9.42 -4.42 -0.76
N ASP A 593 -10.15 -4.15 0.33
CA ASP A 593 -11.46 -3.50 0.27
C ASP A 593 -11.36 -2.07 -0.31
N ARG A 594 -10.30 -1.32 0.04
CA ARG A 594 -10.03 0.00 -0.55
C ARG A 594 -9.79 -0.09 -2.06
N TRP A 595 -9.00 -1.08 -2.50
CA TRP A 595 -8.73 -1.33 -3.92
C TRP A 595 -10.00 -1.66 -4.70
N LEU A 596 -10.85 -2.54 -4.15
CA LEU A 596 -12.11 -2.91 -4.77
C LEU A 596 -13.12 -1.76 -4.78
N LYS A 597 -13.22 -1.00 -3.68
CA LYS A 597 -14.10 0.17 -3.60
C LYS A 597 -13.72 1.22 -4.62
N ALA A 598 -12.42 1.54 -4.76
CA ALA A 598 -11.94 2.49 -5.75
C ALA A 598 -12.29 2.04 -7.19
N ALA A 599 -12.23 0.73 -7.48
CA ALA A 599 -12.68 0.19 -8.76
C ALA A 599 -14.19 0.37 -8.98
N GLU A 600 -15.00 0.06 -7.96
CA GLU A 600 -16.46 0.19 -8.03
C GLU A 600 -16.96 1.63 -8.18
N GLU A 601 -16.19 2.62 -7.70
CA GLU A 601 -16.52 4.05 -7.81
C GLU A 601 -16.52 4.58 -9.25
N TRP A 602 -15.89 3.87 -10.20
CA TRP A 602 -15.95 4.19 -11.64
C TRP A 602 -17.24 3.72 -12.30
N ALA A 603 -18.00 2.83 -11.66
CA ALA A 603 -19.17 2.20 -12.24
C ALA A 603 -20.39 3.12 -12.22
N THR A 604 -21.18 3.07 -13.28
CA THR A 604 -22.47 3.75 -13.43
C THR A 604 -23.66 2.79 -13.29
N SER A 605 -23.40 1.47 -13.26
CA SER A 605 -24.42 0.42 -13.11
C SER A 605 -23.91 -0.72 -12.21
N PRO A 606 -24.83 -1.57 -11.67
CA PRO A 606 -24.44 -2.78 -10.93
C PRO A 606 -23.57 -3.75 -11.74
N GLU A 607 -23.83 -3.86 -13.05
CA GLU A 607 -23.07 -4.72 -13.96
C GLU A 607 -21.64 -4.20 -14.13
N GLU A 608 -21.46 -2.90 -14.28
CA GLU A 608 -20.15 -2.27 -14.32
C GLU A 608 -19.40 -2.40 -12.99
N LYS A 609 -20.10 -2.35 -11.84
CA LYS A 609 -19.47 -2.64 -10.53
C LYS A 609 -18.89 -4.04 -10.48
N ALA A 610 -19.66 -5.03 -10.91
CA ALA A 610 -19.19 -6.42 -10.95
C ALA A 610 -17.99 -6.58 -11.91
N TYR A 611 -18.05 -5.93 -13.06
CA TYR A 611 -16.98 -5.93 -14.07
C TYR A 611 -15.68 -5.33 -13.55
N TYR A 612 -15.73 -4.12 -12.97
CA TYR A 612 -14.52 -3.48 -12.44
C TYR A 612 -13.95 -4.23 -11.22
N ARG A 613 -14.82 -4.78 -10.37
CA ARG A 613 -14.38 -5.62 -9.24
C ARG A 613 -13.68 -6.89 -9.73
N HIS A 614 -14.21 -7.55 -10.78
CA HIS A 614 -13.53 -8.69 -11.41
C HIS A 614 -12.15 -8.30 -11.94
N SER A 615 -12.04 -7.23 -12.72
CA SER A 615 -10.76 -6.74 -13.25
C SER A 615 -9.76 -6.40 -12.12
N ALA A 616 -10.25 -5.85 -11.00
CA ALA A 616 -9.43 -5.53 -9.84
C ALA A 616 -8.93 -6.78 -9.09
N TRP A 617 -9.75 -7.82 -8.94
CA TRP A 617 -9.32 -9.12 -8.40
C TRP A 617 -8.33 -9.83 -9.32
N HIS A 618 -8.62 -9.88 -10.61
CA HIS A 618 -7.85 -10.62 -11.61
C HIS A 618 -6.38 -10.21 -11.62
N LEU A 619 -6.10 -8.92 -11.67
CA LEU A 619 -4.73 -8.41 -11.73
C LEU A 619 -3.86 -8.77 -10.53
N VAL A 620 -4.42 -8.72 -9.30
CA VAL A 620 -3.64 -8.93 -8.06
C VAL A 620 -3.63 -10.38 -7.57
N THR A 621 -4.19 -11.30 -8.34
CA THR A 621 -4.28 -12.74 -8.03
C THR A 621 -3.73 -13.58 -9.18
N THR A 622 -4.61 -14.18 -10.00
CA THR A 622 -4.21 -15.02 -11.14
C THR A 622 -3.57 -14.24 -12.27
N TRP A 623 -3.76 -12.93 -12.32
CA TRP A 623 -3.24 -11.99 -13.29
C TRP A 623 -3.67 -12.26 -14.73
N GLY A 624 -3.63 -13.52 -15.16
CA GLY A 624 -3.95 -14.01 -16.49
C GLY A 624 -4.78 -15.28 -16.45
N ILE A 625 -4.99 -15.86 -17.62
CA ILE A 625 -5.77 -17.07 -17.84
C ILE A 625 -4.93 -18.34 -17.82
N SER A 626 -3.63 -18.25 -17.56
CA SER A 626 -2.69 -19.35 -17.39
C SER A 626 -1.88 -19.17 -16.12
N GLU A 627 -1.37 -20.27 -15.55
CA GLU A 627 -0.54 -20.28 -14.33
C GLU A 627 0.85 -19.64 -14.52
N ARG A 628 1.12 -19.01 -15.66
CA ARG A 628 2.43 -18.41 -15.94
C ARG A 628 2.64 -17.07 -15.21
N LEU A 629 1.58 -16.32 -14.96
CA LEU A 629 1.62 -15.00 -14.33
C LEU A 629 0.91 -14.96 -12.97
N ASP A 630 0.39 -16.11 -12.50
CA ASP A 630 -0.24 -16.19 -11.18
C ASP A 630 0.71 -15.66 -10.09
N ASP A 631 0.14 -14.96 -9.13
CA ASP A 631 0.85 -14.31 -8.02
C ASP A 631 1.97 -13.32 -8.44
N TYR A 632 2.04 -12.87 -9.70
CA TYR A 632 3.05 -11.87 -10.10
C TYR A 632 2.92 -10.57 -9.29
N ALA A 633 1.69 -10.11 -9.09
CA ALA A 633 1.37 -8.91 -8.30
C ALA A 633 1.04 -9.25 -6.83
N ASN A 634 1.73 -10.23 -6.26
CA ASN A 634 1.51 -10.71 -4.89
C ASN A 634 1.69 -9.59 -3.85
N ARG A 635 0.80 -9.54 -2.86
CA ARG A 635 0.77 -8.50 -1.83
C ARG A 635 0.23 -9.04 -0.52
N LEU A 636 0.92 -8.80 0.58
CA LEU A 636 0.37 -9.05 1.92
C LEU A 636 -0.62 -7.94 2.27
N TRP A 637 -1.77 -7.95 1.62
CA TRP A 637 -2.86 -7.02 1.92
C TRP A 637 -3.91 -7.67 2.80
N ASN A 638 -4.47 -6.88 3.71
CA ASN A 638 -5.67 -7.26 4.46
C ASN A 638 -6.81 -7.58 3.49
N GLY A 639 -7.49 -8.66 3.74
CA GLY A 639 -8.54 -9.18 2.87
C GLY A 639 -8.00 -10.06 1.74
N LEU A 640 -6.98 -9.66 1.01
CA LEU A 640 -6.34 -10.51 0.01
C LEU A 640 -5.66 -11.73 0.68
N THR A 641 -4.95 -11.51 1.76
CA THR A 641 -4.34 -12.59 2.55
C THR A 641 -5.39 -13.53 3.10
N ARG A 642 -6.47 -13.02 3.66
CA ARG A 642 -7.56 -13.81 4.25
C ARG A 642 -8.38 -14.56 3.22
N ASP A 643 -8.73 -13.93 2.08
CA ASP A 643 -9.73 -14.44 1.15
C ASP A 643 -9.12 -15.18 -0.06
N TYR A 644 -7.79 -15.03 -0.28
CA TYR A 644 -7.09 -15.69 -1.38
C TYR A 644 -5.94 -16.60 -0.92
N TYR A 645 -4.96 -16.08 -0.14
CA TYR A 645 -3.81 -16.90 0.25
C TYR A 645 -4.13 -17.91 1.36
N LEU A 646 -4.84 -17.51 2.40
CA LEU A 646 -5.17 -18.38 3.53
C LEU A 646 -6.01 -19.59 3.13
N PRO A 647 -7.03 -19.54 2.23
CA PRO A 647 -7.71 -20.71 1.73
C PRO A 647 -6.80 -21.75 1.05
N ARG A 648 -5.77 -21.31 0.31
CA ARG A 648 -4.78 -22.20 -0.32
C ARG A 648 -3.99 -22.99 0.73
N TRP A 649 -3.51 -22.27 1.77
CA TRP A 649 -2.75 -22.89 2.86
C TRP A 649 -3.62 -23.82 3.72
N LYS A 650 -4.90 -23.50 3.94
CA LYS A 650 -5.84 -24.42 4.60
C LYS A 650 -6.03 -25.70 3.77
N LEU A 651 -6.29 -25.57 2.48
CA LEU A 651 -6.41 -26.72 1.58
C LEU A 651 -5.16 -27.61 1.61
N PHE A 652 -3.96 -27.01 1.60
CA PHE A 652 -2.70 -27.74 1.69
C PHE A 652 -2.55 -28.50 3.02
N ILE A 653 -2.83 -27.84 4.13
CA ILE A 653 -2.76 -28.45 5.48
C ILE A 653 -3.77 -29.60 5.57
N ASP A 654 -5.00 -29.43 5.11
CA ASP A 654 -6.05 -30.46 5.13
C ASP A 654 -5.65 -31.68 4.30
N ARG A 655 -5.10 -31.47 3.10
CA ARG A 655 -4.62 -32.56 2.22
C ARG A 655 -3.44 -33.31 2.84
N MET A 656 -2.51 -32.59 3.47
CA MET A 656 -1.35 -33.20 4.13
C MET A 656 -1.68 -33.98 5.41
N LEU A 657 -2.76 -33.63 6.10
CA LEU A 657 -3.24 -34.29 7.32
C LEU A 657 -4.24 -35.43 7.04
N ALA A 658 -4.73 -35.54 5.80
CA ALA A 658 -5.62 -36.61 5.39
C ALA A 658 -4.96 -38.00 5.55
N ASP A 659 -5.79 -39.04 5.59
CA ASP A 659 -5.30 -40.42 5.64
C ASP A 659 -4.80 -40.92 4.28
N GLU A 660 -5.19 -40.25 3.20
CA GLU A 660 -4.75 -40.54 1.84
C GLU A 660 -3.37 -39.92 1.57
N PRO A 661 -2.53 -40.57 0.74
CA PRO A 661 -1.26 -39.98 0.33
C PRO A 661 -1.45 -38.63 -0.37
N TYR A 662 -0.63 -37.64 -0.03
CA TYR A 662 -0.64 -36.35 -0.68
C TYR A 662 -0.26 -36.49 -2.16
N ASP A 663 -1.09 -35.94 -3.03
CA ASP A 663 -0.92 -35.88 -4.49
C ASP A 663 -0.73 -34.41 -4.92
N ASP A 664 0.48 -34.06 -5.31
CA ASP A 664 0.85 -32.71 -5.67
C ASP A 664 0.15 -32.20 -6.95
N GLU A 665 -0.05 -33.08 -7.96
CA GLU A 665 -0.77 -32.70 -9.19
C GLU A 665 -2.26 -32.44 -8.91
N ALA A 666 -2.89 -33.30 -8.10
CA ALA A 666 -4.28 -33.11 -7.70
C ALA A 666 -4.44 -31.83 -6.85
N PHE A 667 -3.52 -31.59 -5.91
CA PHE A 667 -3.55 -30.35 -5.12
C PHE A 667 -3.42 -29.11 -5.99
N ASN A 668 -2.46 -29.05 -6.90
CA ASN A 668 -2.24 -27.88 -7.78
C ASN A 668 -3.47 -27.62 -8.67
N ARG A 669 -4.11 -28.68 -9.22
CA ARG A 669 -5.36 -28.55 -9.99
C ARG A 669 -6.50 -27.97 -9.12
N ASP A 670 -6.72 -28.52 -7.95
CA ASP A 670 -7.80 -28.07 -7.05
C ASP A 670 -7.56 -26.62 -6.57
N CYS A 671 -6.29 -26.25 -6.33
CA CYS A 671 -5.89 -24.90 -5.97
C CYS A 671 -6.19 -23.92 -7.11
N TRP A 672 -5.78 -24.24 -8.35
CA TRP A 672 -6.06 -23.44 -9.53
C TRP A 672 -7.57 -23.26 -9.79
N GLU A 673 -8.36 -24.33 -9.65
CA GLU A 673 -9.82 -24.25 -9.78
C GLU A 673 -10.43 -23.31 -8.70
N MET A 674 -9.93 -23.36 -7.47
CA MET A 674 -10.35 -22.47 -6.39
C MET A 674 -9.99 -21.00 -6.70
N GLU A 675 -8.79 -20.74 -7.18
CA GLU A 675 -8.30 -19.41 -7.57
C GLU A 675 -9.15 -18.81 -8.68
N GLN A 676 -9.40 -19.58 -9.76
CA GLN A 676 -10.26 -19.16 -10.87
C GLN A 676 -11.69 -18.87 -10.41
N ARG A 677 -12.22 -19.66 -9.48
CA ARG A 677 -13.54 -19.41 -8.90
C ARG A 677 -13.58 -18.10 -8.12
N ILE A 678 -12.58 -17.80 -7.29
CA ILE A 678 -12.49 -16.55 -6.52
C ILE A 678 -12.48 -15.35 -7.48
N VAL A 679 -11.68 -15.40 -8.53
CA VAL A 679 -11.62 -14.32 -9.55
C VAL A 679 -12.96 -14.16 -10.25
N LYS A 680 -13.59 -15.25 -10.64
CA LYS A 680 -14.90 -15.24 -11.33
C LYS A 680 -16.03 -14.70 -10.45
N GLU A 681 -16.07 -15.11 -9.20
CA GLU A 681 -17.06 -14.64 -8.23
C GLU A 681 -16.80 -13.21 -7.79
N ALA A 682 -15.55 -12.78 -7.83
CA ALA A 682 -15.05 -11.45 -7.44
C ALA A 682 -15.72 -10.98 -6.13
N PRO A 683 -15.51 -11.71 -5.00
CA PRO A 683 -16.25 -11.48 -3.79
C PRO A 683 -16.03 -10.05 -3.27
N ILE A 684 -17.06 -9.48 -2.66
CA ILE A 684 -16.92 -8.27 -1.89
C ILE A 684 -16.10 -8.62 -0.65
N VAL A 685 -14.94 -8.02 -0.50
CA VAL A 685 -14.19 -8.07 0.76
C VAL A 685 -14.96 -7.22 1.75
N CYS A 686 -15.74 -7.87 2.60
CA CYS A 686 -16.37 -7.16 3.71
C CYS A 686 -15.27 -6.64 4.64
N ASP A 687 -15.47 -5.46 5.19
CA ASP A 687 -14.72 -4.99 6.35
C ASP A 687 -14.56 -6.14 7.34
N SER A 688 -13.38 -6.30 7.88
CA SER A 688 -13.06 -7.40 8.77
C SER A 688 -14.14 -7.53 9.84
N VAL A 689 -14.91 -8.62 9.78
CA VAL A 689 -15.85 -8.94 10.85
C VAL A 689 -15.02 -9.16 12.11
N MET A 690 -15.11 -8.22 13.01
CA MET A 690 -14.44 -8.32 14.30
C MET A 690 -15.33 -9.10 15.27
N THR A 691 -14.71 -10.03 15.99
CA THR A 691 -15.40 -10.82 17.01
C THR A 691 -14.82 -10.47 18.37
N LEU A 692 -15.64 -9.94 19.25
CA LEU A 692 -15.30 -9.62 20.64
C LEU A 692 -15.98 -10.61 21.57
N MET A 693 -15.30 -10.91 22.68
CA MET A 693 -15.86 -11.77 23.75
C MET A 693 -15.60 -11.13 25.11
N THR A 694 -16.56 -11.27 26.01
CA THR A 694 -16.32 -11.02 27.43
C THR A 694 -16.67 -12.27 28.24
N TYR A 695 -15.83 -12.64 29.22
CA TYR A 695 -16.00 -13.85 29.99
C TYR A 695 -15.44 -13.70 31.43
N ASN A 696 -16.27 -13.80 32.41
CA ASN A 696 -15.84 -14.00 33.79
C ASN A 696 -15.50 -15.49 33.99
N VAL A 697 -14.22 -15.78 34.24
CA VAL A 697 -13.65 -17.15 34.21
C VAL A 697 -13.50 -17.79 35.61
N GLY A 698 -13.89 -17.10 36.68
CA GLY A 698 -13.83 -17.63 38.04
C GLY A 698 -12.45 -18.18 38.39
N ALA A 699 -11.38 -17.49 38.05
CA ALA A 699 -9.99 -17.90 38.20
C ALA A 699 -9.65 -19.26 37.52
N PHE A 700 -10.40 -19.68 36.48
CA PHE A 700 -10.31 -20.99 35.80
C PHE A 700 -10.46 -22.21 36.72
N GLY A 701 -10.94 -22.02 37.92
CA GLY A 701 -10.94 -23.08 38.97
C GLY A 701 -12.31 -23.45 39.54
N LYS A 702 -13.42 -22.86 39.00
CA LYS A 702 -14.75 -23.08 39.56
C LYS A 702 -15.20 -24.55 39.48
N TYR A 703 -14.96 -25.20 38.37
CA TYR A 703 -15.33 -26.60 38.09
C TYR A 703 -14.11 -27.50 37.77
N GLY A 704 -12.93 -27.17 38.22
CA GLY A 704 -11.65 -27.79 37.91
C GLY A 704 -10.86 -26.93 36.91
N ASP A 705 -9.83 -27.49 36.30
CA ASP A 705 -9.04 -26.77 35.28
C ASP A 705 -9.82 -26.58 33.98
N SER A 706 -10.34 -25.37 33.77
CA SER A 706 -11.16 -25.02 32.61
C SER A 706 -10.42 -24.27 31.52
N MET A 707 -9.13 -23.91 31.72
CA MET A 707 -8.40 -23.02 30.82
C MET A 707 -8.33 -23.54 29.39
N ALA A 708 -7.99 -24.83 29.21
CA ALA A 708 -7.92 -25.44 27.88
C ALA A 708 -9.29 -25.46 27.17
N GLY A 709 -10.38 -25.70 27.93
CA GLY A 709 -11.75 -25.65 27.41
C GLY A 709 -12.14 -24.25 26.95
N ILE A 710 -11.79 -23.22 27.70
CA ILE A 710 -12.04 -21.81 27.36
C ILE A 710 -11.21 -21.38 26.16
N ALA A 711 -9.93 -21.77 26.09
CA ALA A 711 -9.09 -21.50 24.92
C ALA A 711 -9.65 -22.14 23.64
N ARG A 712 -10.22 -23.36 23.73
CA ARG A 712 -10.92 -24.00 22.60
C ARG A 712 -12.14 -23.20 22.15
N ILE A 713 -13.01 -22.76 23.05
CA ILE A 713 -14.18 -21.93 22.70
C ILE A 713 -13.76 -20.61 22.01
N ILE A 714 -12.75 -19.91 22.53
CA ILE A 714 -12.23 -18.67 21.92
C ILE A 714 -11.75 -18.93 20.49
N ARG A 715 -11.07 -20.05 20.24
CA ARG A 715 -10.59 -20.43 18.90
C ARG A 715 -11.73 -20.80 17.97
N GLU A 716 -12.68 -21.61 18.41
CA GLU A 716 -13.86 -22.04 17.64
C GLU A 716 -14.74 -20.85 17.23
N GLU A 717 -14.94 -19.89 18.12
CA GLU A 717 -15.70 -18.68 17.85
C GLU A 717 -14.93 -17.60 17.10
N GLY A 718 -13.62 -17.73 17.00
CA GLY A 718 -12.77 -16.77 16.29
C GLY A 718 -12.68 -15.41 16.99
N ALA A 719 -12.82 -15.37 18.33
CA ALA A 719 -12.78 -14.10 19.06
C ALA A 719 -11.40 -13.45 18.92
N SER A 720 -11.37 -12.21 18.40
CA SER A 720 -10.13 -11.46 18.16
C SER A 720 -9.66 -10.66 19.38
N LEU A 721 -10.59 -10.29 20.26
CA LEU A 721 -10.31 -9.70 21.57
C LEU A 721 -11.21 -10.34 22.61
N VAL A 722 -10.64 -10.64 23.77
CA VAL A 722 -11.39 -11.22 24.89
C VAL A 722 -11.11 -10.44 26.18
N SER A 723 -12.19 -9.97 26.79
CA SER A 723 -12.20 -9.41 28.14
C SER A 723 -12.36 -10.54 29.15
N PHE A 724 -11.45 -10.65 30.09
CA PHE A 724 -11.52 -11.60 31.20
C PHE A 724 -11.69 -10.91 32.53
N ASN A 725 -12.57 -11.47 33.36
CA ASN A 725 -12.72 -11.10 34.75
C ASN A 725 -12.31 -12.27 35.65
N GLU A 726 -11.93 -11.92 36.89
CA GLU A 726 -11.51 -12.88 37.91
C GLU A 726 -10.25 -13.70 37.56
N LEU A 727 -9.17 -13.00 37.29
CA LEU A 727 -7.87 -13.62 36.96
C LEU A 727 -6.90 -13.62 38.14
N ASP A 728 -6.26 -14.74 38.40
CA ASP A 728 -5.13 -14.86 39.30
C ASP A 728 -3.80 -14.63 38.57
N SER A 729 -2.85 -14.00 39.27
CA SER A 729 -1.49 -13.79 38.80
C SER A 729 -0.49 -14.16 39.88
N CYS A 730 0.21 -15.26 39.70
CA CYS A 730 1.33 -15.71 40.54
C CYS A 730 1.04 -15.71 42.07
N ASN A 731 -0.15 -16.17 42.47
CA ASN A 731 -0.56 -16.21 43.88
C ASN A 731 -0.60 -17.65 44.44
N ARG A 732 -0.86 -17.82 45.76
CA ARG A 732 -0.90 -19.15 46.36
C ARG A 732 -2.06 -20.03 45.87
N ARG A 733 -3.17 -19.45 45.39
CA ARG A 733 -4.29 -20.17 44.79
C ARG A 733 -3.91 -20.73 43.43
N HIS A 734 -3.16 -19.94 42.66
CA HIS A 734 -2.69 -20.29 41.31
C HIS A 734 -1.26 -19.75 41.08
N PRO A 735 -0.20 -20.63 41.04
CA PRO A 735 1.17 -20.18 40.98
C PRO A 735 1.62 -19.60 39.65
N LEU A 736 0.83 -19.80 38.58
CA LEU A 736 1.11 -19.27 37.22
C LEU A 736 0.38 -17.95 36.97
N PHE A 737 0.80 -17.22 35.97
CA PHE A 737 0.12 -16.04 35.49
C PHE A 737 -0.96 -16.44 34.46
N GLN A 738 -2.20 -16.62 34.93
CA GLN A 738 -3.31 -17.19 34.15
C GLN A 738 -3.56 -16.50 32.82
N LEU A 739 -3.47 -15.16 32.76
CA LEU A 739 -3.69 -14.42 31.52
C LEU A 739 -2.59 -14.70 30.49
N ALA A 740 -1.33 -14.78 30.92
CA ALA A 740 -0.22 -15.10 30.03
C ALA A 740 -0.30 -16.55 29.52
N GLU A 741 -0.73 -17.50 30.39
CA GLU A 741 -0.92 -18.89 29.98
C GLU A 741 -1.96 -19.06 28.89
N ILE A 742 -3.16 -18.49 29.06
CA ILE A 742 -4.22 -18.60 28.04
C ILE A 742 -3.86 -17.82 26.77
N ALA A 743 -3.22 -16.65 26.92
CA ALA A 743 -2.73 -15.89 25.77
C ALA A 743 -1.66 -16.69 24.99
N GLY A 744 -0.74 -17.37 25.70
CA GLY A 744 0.26 -18.26 25.10
C GLY A 744 -0.35 -19.44 24.35
N MET A 745 -1.40 -20.09 24.89
CA MET A 745 -2.12 -21.18 24.21
C MET A 745 -2.77 -20.74 22.91
N LEU A 746 -3.14 -19.46 22.79
CA LEU A 746 -3.82 -18.87 21.62
C LEU A 746 -2.88 -18.11 20.69
N GLY A 747 -1.65 -17.83 21.11
CA GLY A 747 -0.70 -16.97 20.43
C GLY A 747 -1.15 -15.50 20.41
N TYR A 748 -1.86 -15.04 21.43
CA TYR A 748 -2.39 -13.69 21.58
C TYR A 748 -1.48 -12.83 22.45
N GLU A 749 -1.50 -11.52 22.25
CA GLU A 749 -0.94 -10.54 23.18
C GLU A 749 -1.89 -10.33 24.37
N HIS A 750 -1.39 -9.80 25.49
CA HIS A 750 -2.22 -9.62 26.67
C HIS A 750 -1.84 -8.38 27.48
N HIS A 751 -2.83 -7.86 28.21
CA HIS A 751 -2.65 -6.79 29.19
C HIS A 751 -3.47 -7.09 30.46
N PHE A 752 -2.83 -7.02 31.62
CA PHE A 752 -3.42 -7.31 32.94
C PHE A 752 -3.52 -6.04 33.79
N ALA A 753 -4.70 -5.74 34.30
CA ALA A 753 -4.92 -4.68 35.28
C ALA A 753 -5.17 -5.29 36.68
N ARG A 754 -4.19 -5.14 37.56
CA ARG A 754 -4.30 -5.59 38.94
C ARG A 754 -5.35 -4.77 39.70
N ALA A 755 -6.34 -5.44 40.30
CA ALA A 755 -7.30 -4.84 41.20
C ALA A 755 -6.78 -4.86 42.65
N ILE A 756 -6.33 -6.03 43.13
CA ILE A 756 -5.82 -6.22 44.51
C ILE A 756 -4.52 -7.05 44.54
N PRO A 757 -3.64 -6.84 45.54
CA PRO A 757 -2.69 -7.85 45.98
C PRO A 757 -3.46 -9.02 46.62
N PHE A 758 -3.19 -10.25 46.20
CA PHE A 758 -3.92 -11.41 46.72
C PHE A 758 -2.99 -12.61 46.90
N ALA A 759 -2.98 -13.17 48.10
CA ALA A 759 -2.26 -14.42 48.43
C ALA A 759 -0.82 -14.48 47.90
N ASP A 760 -0.02 -13.44 48.17
CA ASP A 760 1.38 -13.22 47.74
C ASP A 760 1.57 -12.97 46.23
N GLY A 761 0.50 -12.78 45.47
CA GLY A 761 0.49 -12.40 44.06
C GLY A 761 -0.54 -11.32 43.81
N ALA A 762 -1.30 -11.43 42.72
CA ALA A 762 -2.33 -10.46 42.30
C ALA A 762 -3.62 -11.15 41.86
N TYR A 763 -4.69 -10.34 41.83
CA TYR A 763 -6.00 -10.68 41.27
C TYR A 763 -6.55 -9.46 40.55
N GLY A 764 -7.20 -9.67 39.40
CA GLY A 764 -7.72 -8.55 38.59
C GLY A 764 -8.43 -8.97 37.30
N ASN A 765 -8.40 -8.06 36.33
CA ASN A 765 -8.99 -8.24 35.02
C ASN A 765 -7.91 -8.22 33.94
N GLY A 766 -8.24 -8.71 32.76
CA GLY A 766 -7.30 -8.69 31.67
C GLY A 766 -7.96 -8.72 30.31
N VAL A 767 -7.19 -8.38 29.31
CA VAL A 767 -7.58 -8.47 27.91
C VAL A 767 -6.52 -9.29 27.17
N ILE A 768 -6.96 -10.20 26.31
CA ILE A 768 -6.11 -10.80 25.29
C ILE A 768 -6.52 -10.34 23.90
N SER A 769 -5.58 -10.19 22.99
CA SER A 769 -5.78 -9.70 21.64
C SER A 769 -5.01 -10.53 20.62
N ARG A 770 -5.69 -10.93 19.53
CA ARG A 770 -5.06 -11.54 18.37
C ARG A 770 -4.26 -10.50 17.57
N SER A 771 -4.76 -9.27 17.51
CA SER A 771 -4.06 -8.14 16.91
C SER A 771 -3.04 -7.54 17.87
N PRO A 772 -1.93 -6.94 17.39
CA PRO A 772 -0.98 -6.24 18.24
C PRO A 772 -1.66 -5.19 19.13
N ILE A 773 -1.25 -5.14 20.39
CA ILE A 773 -1.67 -4.12 21.36
C ILE A 773 -0.75 -2.91 21.18
N LEU A 774 -1.28 -1.83 20.60
CA LEU A 774 -0.52 -0.60 20.34
C LEU A 774 -0.31 0.22 21.62
N ARG A 775 -1.32 0.25 22.50
CA ARG A 775 -1.29 0.93 23.80
C ARG A 775 -2.11 0.15 24.82
N SER A 776 -1.74 0.25 26.09
CA SER A 776 -2.50 -0.36 27.16
C SER A 776 -2.47 0.48 28.43
N TYR A 777 -3.58 0.42 29.21
CA TYR A 777 -3.73 1.19 30.42
C TYR A 777 -4.37 0.34 31.53
N SER A 778 -3.89 0.52 32.76
CA SER A 778 -4.49 -0.03 33.97
C SER A 778 -5.03 1.14 34.83
N ILE A 779 -6.34 1.27 34.93
CA ILE A 779 -6.98 2.38 35.62
C ILE A 779 -7.62 1.86 36.91
N PRO A 780 -7.17 2.31 38.11
CA PRO A 780 -7.85 1.97 39.36
C PRO A 780 -9.21 2.64 39.42
N LEU A 781 -10.22 1.90 39.87
CA LEU A 781 -11.57 2.40 40.04
C LEU A 781 -11.81 2.78 41.52
N PRO A 782 -12.69 3.77 41.80
CA PRO A 782 -13.02 4.17 43.17
C PRO A 782 -13.53 3.01 44.03
N GLN A 783 -13.08 2.98 45.27
CA GLN A 783 -13.47 1.99 46.28
C GLN A 783 -14.35 2.65 47.34
N ALA A 784 -15.53 2.10 47.60
CA ALA A 784 -16.33 2.47 48.75
C ALA A 784 -15.87 1.75 50.01
N ASP A 785 -16.25 2.27 51.20
CA ASP A 785 -15.89 1.64 52.48
C ASP A 785 -16.41 0.20 52.57
N GLY A 786 -15.50 -0.70 52.80
CA GLY A 786 -15.77 -2.15 52.90
C GLY A 786 -15.94 -2.88 51.55
N ALA A 787 -15.81 -2.20 50.42
CA ALA A 787 -15.84 -2.80 49.10
C ALA A 787 -14.45 -3.29 48.67
N GLU A 788 -14.42 -4.23 47.73
CA GLU A 788 -13.19 -4.70 47.14
C GLU A 788 -12.66 -3.69 46.08
N PRO A 789 -11.33 -3.37 46.09
CA PRO A 789 -10.77 -2.54 45.03
C PRO A 789 -11.00 -3.15 43.64
N ARG A 790 -11.32 -2.31 42.65
CA ARG A 790 -11.56 -2.68 41.28
C ARG A 790 -10.61 -1.94 40.33
N SER A 791 -10.41 -2.46 39.14
CA SER A 791 -9.61 -1.84 38.07
C SER A 791 -10.25 -2.03 36.71
N MET A 792 -9.88 -1.19 35.77
CA MET A 792 -10.21 -1.32 34.36
C MET A 792 -8.93 -1.58 33.56
N ALA A 793 -8.92 -2.64 32.75
CA ALA A 793 -7.89 -2.89 31.77
C ALA A 793 -8.34 -2.34 30.42
N VAL A 794 -7.53 -1.49 29.78
CA VAL A 794 -7.82 -0.94 28.45
C VAL A 794 -6.69 -1.29 27.51
N VAL A 795 -7.03 -1.76 26.32
CA VAL A 795 -6.08 -1.95 25.21
C VAL A 795 -6.54 -1.19 23.97
N GLU A 796 -5.59 -0.61 23.28
CA GLU A 796 -5.81 -0.01 21.96
C GLU A 796 -5.13 -0.89 20.92
N THR A 797 -5.90 -1.31 19.91
CA THR A 797 -5.41 -1.99 18.72
C THR A 797 -5.53 -1.09 17.49
N ALA A 798 -5.13 -1.57 16.35
CA ALA A 798 -5.38 -0.86 15.10
C ALA A 798 -6.87 -0.68 14.79
N HIS A 799 -7.73 -1.61 15.25
CA HIS A 799 -9.14 -1.70 14.85
C HIS A 799 -10.10 -1.10 15.87
N CYS A 800 -9.78 -1.14 17.14
CA CYS A 800 -10.65 -0.63 18.20
C CYS A 800 -9.89 -0.37 19.49
N VAL A 801 -10.56 0.33 20.41
CA VAL A 801 -10.21 0.40 21.83
C VAL A 801 -11.14 -0.53 22.59
N PHE A 802 -10.58 -1.40 23.45
CA PHE A 802 -11.32 -2.45 24.13
C PHE A 802 -10.98 -2.46 25.61
N ALA A 803 -11.99 -2.32 26.47
CA ALA A 803 -11.84 -2.23 27.92
C ALA A 803 -12.54 -3.38 28.63
N SER A 804 -11.85 -3.96 29.63
CA SER A 804 -12.37 -4.97 30.54
C SER A 804 -12.60 -4.38 31.93
N VAL A 805 -13.81 -4.51 32.45
CA VAL A 805 -14.20 -4.09 33.81
C VAL A 805 -14.83 -5.23 34.59
N HIS A 806 -14.63 -5.22 35.92
CA HIS A 806 -15.42 -6.01 36.88
C HIS A 806 -15.87 -5.06 38.00
N LEU A 807 -17.13 -4.65 37.96
CA LEU A 807 -17.63 -3.67 38.92
C LEU A 807 -17.89 -4.30 40.29
N ASP A 808 -18.04 -3.44 41.33
CA ASP A 808 -18.32 -3.86 42.67
C ASP A 808 -19.63 -4.67 42.76
N HIS A 809 -19.63 -5.76 43.51
CA HIS A 809 -20.78 -6.66 43.64
C HIS A 809 -21.70 -6.32 44.83
N VAL A 810 -21.21 -5.55 45.82
CA VAL A 810 -21.91 -5.28 47.08
C VAL A 810 -22.64 -3.96 47.04
N GLY A 811 -21.95 -2.86 46.70
CA GLY A 811 -22.45 -1.49 46.92
C GLY A 811 -23.04 -0.85 45.67
N ARG A 812 -24.30 -0.30 45.79
CA ARG A 812 -24.90 0.54 44.74
C ARG A 812 -24.05 1.81 44.49
N GLU A 813 -23.65 2.51 45.56
CA GLU A 813 -22.88 3.75 45.50
C GLU A 813 -21.50 3.52 44.86
N ALA A 814 -20.81 2.44 45.22
CA ALA A 814 -19.52 2.06 44.65
C ALA A 814 -19.61 1.89 43.12
N LYS A 815 -20.64 1.15 42.62
CA LYS A 815 -20.87 0.98 41.17
C LYS A 815 -21.06 2.30 40.43
N LEU A 816 -21.89 3.21 40.98
CA LEU A 816 -22.15 4.51 40.37
C LEU A 816 -20.90 5.38 40.28
N GLN A 817 -20.06 5.39 41.35
CA GLN A 817 -18.78 6.10 41.33
C GLN A 817 -17.78 5.50 40.33
N GLN A 818 -17.70 4.17 40.25
CA GLN A 818 -16.86 3.46 39.29
C GLN A 818 -17.27 3.80 37.85
N ILE A 819 -18.58 3.76 37.54
CA ILE A 819 -19.08 4.12 36.19
C ILE A 819 -18.83 5.60 35.88
N GLY A 820 -19.01 6.50 36.88
CA GLY A 820 -18.68 7.92 36.71
C GLY A 820 -17.21 8.12 36.32
N THR A 821 -16.29 7.40 36.98
CA THR A 821 -14.87 7.45 36.67
C THR A 821 -14.56 6.91 35.26
N ILE A 822 -15.17 5.80 34.87
CA ILE A 822 -15.05 5.21 33.52
C ILE A 822 -15.52 6.20 32.46
N ASN A 823 -16.74 6.77 32.64
CA ASN A 823 -17.31 7.73 31.70
C ASN A 823 -16.46 8.99 31.53
N ASN A 824 -15.87 9.51 32.60
CA ASN A 824 -15.00 10.68 32.57
C ASN A 824 -13.69 10.34 31.84
N TRP A 825 -13.08 9.23 32.18
CA TRP A 825 -11.82 8.82 31.57
C TRP A 825 -11.94 8.64 30.05
N PHE A 826 -13.00 7.97 29.56
CA PHE A 826 -13.23 7.82 28.12
C PHE A 826 -13.60 9.15 27.45
N SER A 827 -14.32 10.02 28.10
CA SER A 827 -14.61 11.36 27.56
C SER A 827 -13.36 12.23 27.41
N GLU A 828 -12.39 12.07 28.30
CA GLU A 828 -11.12 12.81 28.25
C GLU A 828 -10.15 12.25 27.21
N ASN A 829 -10.16 10.93 26.94
CA ASN A 829 -9.13 10.27 26.14
C ASN A 829 -9.62 9.81 24.75
N TYR A 830 -10.94 9.58 24.57
CA TYR A 830 -11.46 8.95 23.34
C TYR A 830 -12.72 9.62 22.76
N SER A 831 -13.05 10.85 23.18
CA SER A 831 -14.12 11.63 22.55
C SER A 831 -13.79 11.92 21.10
N GLY A 832 -14.69 11.62 20.16
CA GLY A 832 -14.46 11.79 18.72
C GLY A 832 -13.48 10.78 18.12
N CYS A 833 -13.20 9.67 18.80
CA CYS A 833 -12.25 8.66 18.30
C CYS A 833 -12.70 8.08 16.96
N SER A 834 -11.78 8.03 16.00
CA SER A 834 -12.00 7.45 14.65
C SER A 834 -12.09 5.93 14.63
N LYS A 835 -11.83 5.26 15.76
CA LYS A 835 -12.00 3.81 15.95
C LYS A 835 -13.18 3.54 16.88
N PRO A 836 -13.87 2.40 16.75
CA PRO A 836 -14.84 1.96 17.75
C PRO A 836 -14.19 1.77 19.12
N VAL A 837 -14.93 2.11 20.17
CA VAL A 837 -14.51 1.98 21.56
C VAL A 837 -15.52 1.12 22.31
N PHE A 838 -15.05 0.05 22.96
CA PHE A 838 -15.90 -0.90 23.66
C PHE A 838 -15.58 -0.98 25.15
N LEU A 839 -16.61 -1.14 25.96
CA LEU A 839 -16.54 -1.40 27.38
C LEU A 839 -17.25 -2.73 27.67
N CYS A 840 -16.52 -3.69 28.19
CA CYS A 840 -16.97 -5.08 28.36
C CYS A 840 -16.68 -5.58 29.78
N GLY A 841 -17.43 -6.58 30.23
CA GLY A 841 -17.13 -7.27 31.47
C GLY A 841 -18.34 -7.60 32.31
N ASP A 842 -18.08 -8.01 33.55
CA ASP A 842 -19.07 -8.26 34.59
C ASP A 842 -19.40 -6.95 35.34
N PHE A 843 -20.57 -6.42 35.09
CA PHE A 843 -21.04 -5.18 35.72
C PHE A 843 -21.67 -5.40 37.08
N ASN A 844 -21.93 -6.66 37.47
CA ASN A 844 -22.64 -7.01 38.68
C ASN A 844 -23.97 -6.21 38.86
N ALA A 845 -24.65 -5.91 37.75
CA ALA A 845 -25.80 -5.05 37.69
C ALA A 845 -26.83 -5.58 36.69
N LEU A 846 -28.11 -5.60 37.04
CA LEU A 846 -29.20 -6.01 36.16
C LEU A 846 -29.55 -4.91 35.14
N PRO A 847 -30.15 -5.28 33.99
CA PRO A 847 -30.42 -4.33 32.90
C PRO A 847 -31.23 -3.10 33.30
N GLU A 848 -32.18 -3.27 34.23
CA GLU A 848 -33.07 -2.20 34.73
C GLU A 848 -32.47 -1.37 35.86
N SER A 849 -31.23 -1.65 36.27
CA SER A 849 -30.59 -0.95 37.38
C SER A 849 -30.15 0.48 37.02
N GLU A 850 -30.07 1.35 38.02
CA GLU A 850 -29.54 2.71 37.86
C GLU A 850 -28.09 2.70 37.33
N ALA A 851 -27.30 1.72 37.66
CA ALA A 851 -25.92 1.55 37.17
C ALA A 851 -25.90 1.39 35.65
N ILE A 852 -26.71 0.51 35.09
CA ILE A 852 -26.80 0.34 33.61
C ILE A 852 -27.43 1.57 32.96
N GLY A 853 -28.38 2.24 33.62
CA GLY A 853 -28.92 3.53 33.18
C GLY A 853 -27.84 4.62 33.07
N LEU A 854 -26.88 4.68 34.00
CA LEU A 854 -25.75 5.61 33.98
C LEU A 854 -24.74 5.29 32.88
N VAL A 855 -24.43 4.01 32.65
CA VAL A 855 -23.59 3.58 31.50
C VAL A 855 -24.26 4.01 30.21
N SER A 856 -25.55 3.76 30.06
CA SER A 856 -26.32 4.01 28.83
C SER A 856 -26.39 5.49 28.43
N GLN A 857 -26.01 6.43 29.30
CA GLN A 857 -25.91 7.85 28.93
C GLN A 857 -24.80 8.10 27.89
N LYS A 858 -23.65 7.41 28.01
CA LYS A 858 -22.47 7.58 27.14
C LYS A 858 -22.25 6.40 26.20
N TRP A 859 -22.86 5.26 26.51
CA TRP A 859 -22.59 4.00 25.80
C TRP A 859 -23.89 3.43 25.24
N GLU A 860 -23.80 2.73 24.13
CA GLU A 860 -24.86 1.96 23.50
C GLU A 860 -24.65 0.48 23.84
N LEU A 861 -25.69 -0.20 24.30
CA LEU A 861 -25.66 -1.63 24.55
C LEU A 861 -25.64 -2.37 23.18
N VAL A 862 -24.59 -3.12 22.89
CA VAL A 862 -24.42 -3.87 21.64
C VAL A 862 -24.44 -5.39 21.83
N SER A 863 -24.41 -5.89 23.08
CA SER A 863 -24.72 -7.28 23.42
C SER A 863 -26.21 -7.51 23.61
N GLY A 864 -26.62 -8.80 23.59
CA GLY A 864 -27.98 -9.20 23.98
C GLY A 864 -28.24 -9.00 25.48
N LEU A 865 -29.47 -9.33 25.93
CA LEU A 865 -29.89 -9.35 27.31
C LEU A 865 -30.20 -10.77 27.82
N ASP A 866 -29.66 -11.79 27.14
CA ASP A 866 -29.79 -13.18 27.59
C ASP A 866 -29.03 -13.39 28.91
N PHE A 867 -29.45 -14.41 29.67
CA PHE A 867 -28.86 -14.67 30.96
C PHE A 867 -27.40 -15.11 30.84
N THR A 868 -26.52 -14.48 31.59
CA THR A 868 -25.06 -14.76 31.60
C THR A 868 -24.64 -15.44 32.93
N TYR A 869 -25.43 -15.45 33.96
CA TYR A 869 -25.18 -15.98 35.32
C TYR A 869 -26.46 -16.61 35.92
N SER A 870 -26.38 -17.73 36.67
CA SER A 870 -25.32 -18.71 36.76
C SER A 870 -25.50 -19.78 35.71
N THR A 871 -24.39 -20.48 35.31
CA THR A 871 -24.47 -21.59 34.36
C THR A 871 -25.32 -22.76 34.84
N GLU A 872 -25.43 -23.00 36.16
CA GLU A 872 -26.26 -24.07 36.73
C GLU A 872 -27.77 -23.72 36.68
N HIS A 873 -28.11 -22.44 36.93
CA HIS A 873 -29.49 -21.95 36.96
C HIS A 873 -29.55 -20.52 36.37
N PRO A 874 -29.52 -20.38 35.05
CA PRO A 874 -29.45 -19.07 34.42
C PRO A 874 -30.63 -18.17 34.77
N ASN A 875 -30.35 -17.03 35.43
CA ASN A 875 -31.42 -16.13 35.90
C ASN A 875 -31.05 -14.64 35.95
N LYS A 876 -29.80 -14.29 35.52
CA LYS A 876 -29.34 -12.89 35.53
C LYS A 876 -28.54 -12.61 34.28
N CYS A 877 -28.75 -11.41 33.70
CA CYS A 877 -27.86 -10.80 32.74
C CYS A 877 -27.05 -9.74 33.47
N ILE A 878 -25.72 -9.98 33.65
CA ILE A 878 -24.81 -9.08 34.37
C ILE A 878 -23.49 -8.85 33.64
N ASP A 879 -23.23 -9.59 32.56
CA ASP A 879 -22.08 -9.41 31.65
C ASP A 879 -22.55 -8.75 30.37
N TYR A 880 -21.87 -7.67 29.95
CA TYR A 880 -22.29 -6.84 28.83
C TYR A 880 -21.13 -6.45 27.94
N ILE A 881 -21.46 -6.07 26.70
CA ILE A 881 -20.59 -5.35 25.76
C ILE A 881 -21.32 -4.08 25.33
N PHE A 882 -20.70 -2.93 25.58
CA PHE A 882 -21.18 -1.60 25.20
C PHE A 882 -20.23 -0.97 24.18
N ALA A 883 -20.78 -0.15 23.25
CA ALA A 883 -20.04 0.70 22.34
C ALA A 883 -20.14 2.18 22.75
N TYR A 884 -19.04 2.93 22.71
CA TYR A 884 -19.01 4.34 23.09
C TYR A 884 -19.68 5.20 22.00
N LYS A 885 -20.68 5.99 22.38
CA LYS A 885 -21.50 6.77 21.44
C LYS A 885 -20.74 7.90 20.75
N ASP A 886 -19.69 8.41 21.39
CA ASP A 886 -18.87 9.50 20.86
C ASP A 886 -17.56 8.98 20.26
N ALA A 887 -17.63 7.83 19.56
CA ALA A 887 -16.54 7.20 18.80
C ALA A 887 -17.08 6.70 17.45
N ALA A 888 -16.22 6.09 16.63
CA ALA A 888 -16.66 5.53 15.35
C ALA A 888 -17.80 4.52 15.53
N PRO A 889 -18.91 4.66 14.78
CA PRO A 889 -20.06 3.78 14.92
C PRO A 889 -19.79 2.38 14.37
N VAL A 890 -20.52 1.40 14.90
CA VAL A 890 -20.41 -0.01 14.48
C VAL A 890 -21.75 -0.54 13.97
N ARG A 891 -21.66 -1.48 13.03
CA ARG A 891 -22.81 -2.30 12.63
C ARG A 891 -22.71 -3.66 13.31
N VAL A 892 -23.59 -3.93 14.26
CA VAL A 892 -23.70 -5.24 14.89
C VAL A 892 -24.25 -6.26 13.88
N LEU A 893 -23.52 -7.35 13.67
CA LEU A 893 -23.92 -8.46 12.80
C LEU A 893 -24.63 -9.55 13.60
N SER A 894 -24.10 -9.86 14.79
CA SER A 894 -24.72 -10.77 15.75
C SER A 894 -24.19 -10.52 17.15
N ALA A 895 -25.04 -10.72 18.15
CA ALA A 895 -24.67 -10.76 19.56
C ALA A 895 -25.38 -11.93 20.21
N ARG A 896 -24.67 -12.73 21.03
CA ARG A 896 -25.24 -13.91 21.69
C ARG A 896 -24.46 -14.32 22.93
N VAL A 897 -25.11 -15.02 23.81
CA VAL A 897 -24.48 -15.75 24.92
C VAL A 897 -24.17 -17.17 24.43
N ILE A 898 -22.99 -17.69 24.73
CA ILE A 898 -22.56 -19.04 24.33
C ILE A 898 -22.87 -19.98 25.50
N THR A 899 -23.87 -20.82 25.32
CA THR A 899 -24.30 -21.81 26.32
C THR A 899 -23.76 -23.22 26.05
N ASP A 900 -23.60 -23.58 24.77
CA ASP A 900 -23.19 -24.91 24.36
C ASP A 900 -21.74 -25.17 24.73
N GLY A 901 -21.49 -26.22 25.53
CA GLY A 901 -20.15 -26.66 25.93
C GLY A 901 -19.44 -25.74 26.94
N THR A 902 -20.15 -24.75 27.54
CA THR A 902 -19.59 -23.80 28.50
C THR A 902 -20.11 -23.96 29.94
N ASP A 903 -21.11 -24.77 30.17
CA ASP A 903 -21.82 -25.01 31.43
C ASP A 903 -20.96 -25.48 32.60
N ARG A 904 -19.76 -26.01 32.32
CA ARG A 904 -18.78 -26.47 33.30
C ARG A 904 -17.38 -25.84 33.15
N LEU A 905 -17.32 -24.69 32.52
CA LEU A 905 -16.05 -23.95 32.37
C LEU A 905 -15.94 -22.77 33.32
N SER A 906 -17.06 -22.13 33.63
CA SER A 906 -17.20 -21.05 34.61
C SER A 906 -18.64 -21.05 35.15
N ASP A 907 -18.93 -20.30 36.22
CA ASP A 907 -20.30 -20.01 36.65
C ASP A 907 -20.96 -18.87 35.86
N HIS A 908 -20.22 -18.23 34.93
CA HIS A 908 -20.77 -17.32 33.91
C HIS A 908 -20.71 -17.97 32.54
N PHE A 909 -21.57 -17.51 31.63
CA PHE A 909 -21.50 -17.77 30.21
C PHE A 909 -20.75 -16.64 29.48
N PRO A 910 -19.93 -16.96 28.46
CA PRO A 910 -19.32 -15.91 27.64
C PRO A 910 -20.33 -15.21 26.76
N VAL A 911 -20.15 -13.89 26.57
CA VAL A 911 -20.93 -13.05 25.65
C VAL A 911 -20.08 -12.75 24.43
N LEU A 912 -20.62 -13.05 23.25
CA LEU A 912 -19.97 -12.86 21.96
C LEU A 912 -20.64 -11.76 21.15
N LEU A 913 -19.86 -10.88 20.56
CA LEU A 913 -20.28 -9.84 19.63
C LEU A 913 -19.53 -9.99 18.30
N LYS A 914 -20.26 -10.04 17.19
CA LYS A 914 -19.68 -9.88 15.84
C LYS A 914 -20.16 -8.57 15.25
N TYR A 915 -19.23 -7.74 14.82
CA TYR A 915 -19.53 -6.43 14.26
C TYR A 915 -18.62 -6.10 13.08
N THR A 916 -19.00 -5.11 12.29
CA THR A 916 -18.18 -4.44 11.28
C THR A 916 -18.24 -2.93 11.50
N MET A 917 -17.22 -2.19 11.07
CA MET A 917 -17.21 -0.73 11.13
C MET A 917 -18.25 -0.16 10.14
N LEU A 918 -18.91 0.94 10.55
CA LEU A 918 -19.68 1.79 9.63
C LEU A 918 -18.72 2.89 9.12
N HIS A 919 -18.40 2.85 7.83
CA HIS A 919 -17.61 3.87 7.17
C HIS A 919 -18.47 4.98 6.59
#